data_87159f52c701d32cff5291c6dba9fab4
#
_entry.id   87159f52c701d32cff5291c6dba9fab4
#
_cell.length_a   1.000
_cell.length_b   1.000
_cell.length_c   1.000
_cell.angle_alpha   90.00
_cell.angle_beta   90.00
_cell.angle_gamma   90.00
#
_symmetry.space_group_name_H-M   'P 1'
#
loop_
_entity.id
_entity.type
_entity.pdbx_description
1 polymer ?
#
loop_
_entity_poly.entity_id
_entity_poly.type
_entity_poly.pdbx_seq_one_letter_code
_entity_poly.pdbx_strand_id
1 'polypeptide(L)'
;MRPPTWKYSHTATPLSRLLQEREARGNARAVDAACQGHGSLVRRLRCEAQLEAHTGCVNTLQWNERGSRLASGSDDHRVVLWDYETRRAQTVIESGHQLNIFAVCFVPGTDDHVLASGAMDNDVRVHYAPFRADASKLFRVHRDRVKAIAASWAAPKLFWTAAEDGLVYQFDLRALPRTGGRCETPDASGVLINLGRDRNGRVLRGMGMAVHPLDPTNVALACGDFYTRLYDRRMLRVQQHMSSARSAGATVPMEVFAPPHLHLDAFCDHKEKRFHDKSHGTSIQFSSDGSEILANYHNDHIYLFQVGGQQTVVFSKDNKSEPQIQPLEWLNGAHMDEPELPLDLNLEGVRMLHEQGKEALADSRYLRALQSLNLACGARGVTEMTATQRKELHHDCAKAYLGRLWNADSYLAAVHCKKALELDPNDREVELTYIRALYKGKRQPQAKWQARRYQEKYPDHEADVIPFINGIASNDQGGRTVHRSFRLYRSSDEDDSSDGEEELPQENQDENPGDDLPNDDDGFWEGNLVNGVQVNCDVLRRYIGYCNVQTDIKEAAFFGKNDAYIIAGSDDGRALVWDKATGELVNAIEADADIVNCVQPHPYDACLATSGIENVIRLWTPTSGKETIPTKDELEEILTKNQTQMDDVAESVEGSMHNMVRLVFQAGGDHQAIQECATS
;
A
#
# COMPACT_ATOMS: atom_id res chain seq x y z
N MET A 1 38.59 -11.70 0.43
CA MET A 1 37.77 -12.93 0.30
C MET A 1 36.52 -12.51 -0.46
N ARG A 2 36.06 -13.24 -1.47
CA ARG A 2 34.79 -12.93 -2.15
C ARG A 2 33.68 -13.10 -1.15
N PRO A 3 32.68 -12.16 -1.02
CA PRO A 3 31.56 -12.36 -0.14
C PRO A 3 30.83 -13.64 -0.55
N PRO A 4 30.32 -14.42 0.41
CA PRO A 4 29.58 -15.62 0.09
C PRO A 4 28.35 -15.22 -0.73
N THR A 5 28.24 -15.80 -1.93
CA THR A 5 27.01 -15.69 -2.72
C THR A 5 25.94 -16.51 -2.00
N TRP A 6 25.12 -15.83 -1.19
CA TRP A 6 24.00 -16.42 -0.50
C TRP A 6 23.02 -16.97 -1.54
N LYS A 7 22.96 -18.30 -1.62
CA LYS A 7 21.90 -18.97 -2.33
C LYS A 7 20.69 -18.98 -1.41
N TYR A 8 19.81 -18.02 -1.55
CA TYR A 8 18.45 -18.15 -1.02
C TYR A 8 17.87 -19.43 -1.59
N SER A 9 17.59 -20.37 -0.74
CA SER A 9 17.06 -21.65 -1.14
C SER A 9 15.54 -21.63 -1.27
N HIS A 10 14.97 -20.78 -2.13
CA HIS A 10 14.01 -21.40 -3.02
C HIS A 10 14.84 -22.41 -3.81
N THR A 11 14.66 -23.69 -3.57
CA THR A 11 15.27 -24.76 -4.35
C THR A 11 14.68 -24.71 -5.74
N ALA A 12 14.98 -23.59 -6.46
CA ALA A 12 14.59 -23.38 -7.83
C ALA A 12 15.20 -24.54 -8.59
N THR A 13 14.38 -25.46 -9.03
CA THR A 13 14.79 -26.55 -9.88
C THR A 13 15.60 -25.93 -11.02
N PRO A 14 16.85 -26.32 -11.27
CA PRO A 14 17.67 -25.71 -12.31
C PRO A 14 16.89 -25.67 -13.62
N LEU A 15 16.95 -24.56 -14.36
CA LEU A 15 16.22 -24.37 -15.61
C LEU A 15 16.43 -25.54 -16.58
N SER A 16 17.63 -26.10 -16.64
CA SER A 16 17.98 -27.29 -17.42
C SER A 16 17.13 -28.51 -17.03
N ARG A 17 16.85 -28.69 -15.74
CA ARG A 17 16.01 -29.79 -15.26
C ARG A 17 14.54 -29.55 -15.58
N LEU A 18 14.06 -28.32 -15.49
CA LEU A 18 12.71 -27.94 -15.90
C LEU A 18 12.49 -28.20 -17.41
N LEU A 19 13.46 -27.87 -18.25
CA LEU A 19 13.43 -28.17 -19.69
C LEU A 19 13.42 -29.68 -19.96
N GLN A 20 14.24 -30.44 -19.25
CA GLN A 20 14.23 -31.92 -19.32
C GLN A 20 12.89 -32.51 -18.86
N GLU A 21 12.28 -32.00 -17.83
CA GLU A 21 10.96 -32.41 -17.36
C GLU A 21 9.86 -32.09 -18.38
N ARG A 22 9.95 -30.94 -19.06
CA ARG A 22 9.05 -30.60 -20.17
C ARG A 22 9.16 -31.60 -21.32
N GLU A 23 10.37 -31.94 -21.73
CA GLU A 23 10.62 -32.91 -22.80
C GLU A 23 10.17 -34.31 -22.40
N ALA A 24 10.45 -34.72 -21.16
CA ALA A 24 10.16 -36.07 -20.68
C ALA A 24 8.67 -36.30 -20.35
N ARG A 25 7.96 -35.28 -19.85
CA ARG A 25 6.60 -35.42 -19.31
C ARG A 25 5.53 -34.69 -20.14
N GLY A 26 5.93 -33.91 -21.13
CA GLY A 26 5.00 -33.12 -21.97
C GLY A 26 4.19 -32.05 -21.20
N ASN A 27 4.60 -31.73 -19.97
CA ASN A 27 3.87 -30.79 -19.10
C ASN A 27 4.41 -29.37 -19.29
N ALA A 28 4.07 -28.74 -20.42
CA ALA A 28 4.49 -27.38 -20.72
C ALA A 28 4.04 -26.38 -19.65
N ARG A 29 2.79 -26.43 -19.19
CA ARG A 29 2.23 -25.49 -18.19
C ARG A 29 2.97 -25.49 -16.87
N ALA A 30 3.43 -26.66 -16.37
CA ALA A 30 4.19 -26.73 -15.13
C ALA A 30 5.58 -26.09 -15.26
N VAL A 31 6.16 -26.15 -16.46
CA VAL A 31 7.45 -25.54 -16.75
C VAL A 31 7.30 -24.02 -16.89
N ASP A 32 6.27 -23.59 -17.59
CA ASP A 32 5.97 -22.16 -17.77
C ASP A 32 5.71 -21.49 -16.40
N ALA A 33 4.90 -22.11 -15.54
CA ALA A 33 4.68 -21.68 -14.18
C ALA A 33 5.97 -21.66 -13.34
N ALA A 34 6.86 -22.67 -13.51
CA ALA A 34 8.15 -22.67 -12.80
C ALA A 34 9.11 -21.59 -13.33
N CYS A 35 8.99 -21.24 -14.62
CA CYS A 35 9.75 -20.14 -15.19
C CYS A 35 9.30 -18.77 -14.65
N GLN A 36 8.01 -18.54 -14.44
CA GLN A 36 7.50 -17.31 -13.85
C GLN A 36 8.13 -16.99 -12.50
N GLY A 37 8.35 -18.00 -11.65
CA GLY A 37 8.92 -17.85 -10.32
C GLY A 37 10.44 -17.96 -10.25
N HIS A 38 11.14 -18.07 -11.38
CA HIS A 38 12.59 -18.26 -11.37
C HIS A 38 13.33 -16.92 -11.30
N GLY A 39 14.04 -16.66 -10.17
CA GLY A 39 14.70 -15.37 -9.88
C GLY A 39 15.65 -14.89 -10.97
N SER A 40 16.37 -15.80 -11.66
CA SER A 40 17.25 -15.39 -12.76
C SER A 40 16.47 -14.90 -14.00
N LEU A 41 15.20 -15.31 -14.18
CA LEU A 41 14.35 -14.81 -15.26
C LEU A 41 13.73 -13.47 -14.90
N VAL A 42 13.25 -13.32 -13.68
CA VAL A 42 12.74 -12.03 -13.15
C VAL A 42 13.79 -10.92 -13.26
N ARG A 43 15.06 -11.26 -13.02
CA ARG A 43 16.18 -10.32 -13.15
C ARG A 43 16.56 -9.98 -14.60
N ARG A 44 16.02 -10.66 -15.58
CA ARG A 44 16.29 -10.49 -17.03
C ARG A 44 15.11 -9.95 -17.81
N LEU A 45 14.07 -9.48 -17.11
CA LEU A 45 12.92 -8.85 -17.76
C LEU A 45 13.37 -7.65 -18.61
N ARG A 46 12.97 -7.65 -19.87
CA ARG A 46 13.24 -6.59 -20.86
C ARG A 46 11.98 -6.27 -21.62
N CYS A 47 11.87 -5.04 -22.07
CA CYS A 47 10.80 -4.67 -22.98
C CYS A 47 10.97 -5.43 -24.29
N GLU A 48 10.04 -6.36 -24.54
CA GLU A 48 9.97 -7.14 -25.79
C GLU A 48 9.14 -6.41 -26.84
N ALA A 49 8.04 -5.79 -26.41
CA ALA A 49 7.10 -5.13 -27.30
C ALA A 49 6.50 -3.88 -26.67
N GLN A 50 6.21 -2.92 -27.51
CA GLN A 50 5.42 -1.72 -27.19
C GLN A 50 4.12 -1.80 -27.99
N LEU A 51 2.99 -1.66 -27.30
CA LEU A 51 1.66 -1.75 -27.87
C LEU A 51 1.10 -0.33 -27.99
N GLU A 52 0.98 0.16 -29.21
CA GLU A 52 0.58 1.54 -29.53
C GLU A 52 -0.75 1.54 -30.26
N ALA A 53 -1.80 2.05 -29.65
CA ALA A 53 -3.09 2.35 -30.26
C ALA A 53 -3.86 3.43 -29.50
N HIS A 54 -3.52 3.65 -28.23
CA HIS A 54 -4.10 4.71 -27.42
C HIS A 54 -3.47 6.08 -27.76
N THR A 55 -4.19 7.15 -27.48
CA THR A 55 -3.72 8.53 -27.63
C THR A 55 -3.69 9.30 -26.32
N GLY A 56 -4.14 8.70 -25.23
CA GLY A 56 -4.10 9.20 -23.86
C GLY A 56 -3.48 8.18 -22.90
N CYS A 57 -3.34 8.55 -21.63
CA CYS A 57 -2.82 7.70 -20.57
C CYS A 57 -3.58 6.37 -20.51
N VAL A 58 -2.88 5.27 -20.21
CA VAL A 58 -3.51 3.96 -20.07
C VAL A 58 -3.63 3.61 -18.59
N ASN A 59 -4.86 3.71 -18.05
CA ASN A 59 -5.13 3.63 -16.62
C ASN A 59 -5.42 2.23 -16.12
N THR A 60 -5.79 1.30 -16.98
CA THR A 60 -6.20 -0.04 -16.56
C THR A 60 -5.84 -1.09 -17.61
N LEU A 61 -5.38 -2.23 -17.12
CA LEU A 61 -5.03 -3.40 -17.92
C LEU A 61 -5.68 -4.64 -17.31
N GLN A 62 -6.13 -5.58 -18.13
CA GLN A 62 -6.56 -6.89 -17.66
C GLN A 62 -6.34 -7.98 -18.70
N TRP A 63 -5.70 -9.08 -18.29
CA TRP A 63 -5.61 -10.30 -19.07
C TRP A 63 -6.93 -11.07 -19.04
N ASN A 64 -7.26 -11.73 -20.15
CA ASN A 64 -8.29 -12.76 -20.13
C ASN A 64 -7.80 -14.02 -19.40
N GLU A 65 -8.71 -14.96 -19.07
CA GLU A 65 -8.38 -16.19 -18.36
C GLU A 65 -7.28 -17.02 -19.03
N ARG A 66 -7.25 -17.02 -20.36
CA ARG A 66 -6.30 -17.81 -21.15
C ARG A 66 -4.94 -17.13 -21.34
N GLY A 67 -4.80 -15.88 -20.97
CA GLY A 67 -3.62 -15.07 -21.26
C GLY A 67 -3.44 -14.69 -22.73
N SER A 68 -4.37 -15.10 -23.61
CA SER A 68 -4.24 -14.86 -25.06
C SER A 68 -4.62 -13.44 -25.47
N ARG A 69 -5.33 -12.69 -24.61
CA ARG A 69 -5.79 -11.33 -24.87
C ARG A 69 -5.55 -10.43 -23.67
N LEU A 70 -5.17 -9.19 -23.95
CA LEU A 70 -5.11 -8.11 -22.97
C LEU A 70 -6.17 -7.06 -23.34
N ALA A 71 -6.92 -6.58 -22.35
CA ALA A 71 -7.79 -5.42 -22.49
C ALA A 71 -7.14 -4.22 -21.81
N SER A 72 -7.30 -3.03 -22.39
CA SER A 72 -6.81 -1.77 -21.82
C SER A 72 -7.89 -0.70 -21.91
N GLY A 73 -7.94 0.18 -20.91
CA GLY A 73 -8.79 1.38 -20.86
C GLY A 73 -7.94 2.63 -20.65
N SER A 74 -8.34 3.73 -21.31
CA SER A 74 -7.52 4.94 -21.42
C SER A 74 -8.33 6.23 -21.27
N ASP A 75 -7.60 7.32 -21.08
CA ASP A 75 -8.11 8.69 -21.09
C ASP A 75 -8.66 9.11 -22.46
N ASP A 76 -8.30 8.39 -23.52
CA ASP A 76 -8.86 8.60 -24.86
C ASP A 76 -10.29 8.03 -25.02
N HIS A 77 -10.90 7.58 -23.92
CA HIS A 77 -12.25 7.04 -23.83
C HIS A 77 -12.46 5.73 -24.60
N ARG A 78 -11.39 5.08 -25.06
CA ARG A 78 -11.44 3.82 -25.79
C ARG A 78 -11.00 2.63 -24.93
N VAL A 79 -11.58 1.47 -25.23
CA VAL A 79 -11.09 0.19 -24.76
C VAL A 79 -10.44 -0.54 -25.92
N VAL A 80 -9.20 -0.99 -25.76
CA VAL A 80 -8.49 -1.72 -26.81
C VAL A 80 -8.27 -3.17 -26.37
N LEU A 81 -8.56 -4.11 -27.28
CA LEU A 81 -8.22 -5.52 -27.13
C LEU A 81 -6.97 -5.83 -27.93
N TRP A 82 -5.99 -6.39 -27.24
CA TRP A 82 -4.70 -6.77 -27.80
C TRP A 82 -4.61 -8.29 -27.91
N ASP A 83 -4.07 -8.76 -29.02
CA ASP A 83 -3.72 -10.15 -29.19
C ASP A 83 -2.28 -10.40 -28.68
N TYR A 84 -2.13 -11.33 -27.74
CA TYR A 84 -0.84 -11.58 -27.08
C TYR A 84 0.20 -12.17 -28.03
N GLU A 85 -0.19 -13.07 -28.96
CA GLU A 85 0.76 -13.73 -29.87
C GLU A 85 1.28 -12.76 -30.93
N THR A 86 0.38 -11.98 -31.53
CA THR A 86 0.75 -11.06 -32.62
C THR A 86 1.27 -9.72 -32.14
N ARG A 87 1.12 -9.38 -30.84
CA ARG A 87 1.49 -8.08 -30.25
C ARG A 87 0.80 -6.90 -30.94
N ARG A 88 -0.44 -7.08 -31.40
CA ARG A 88 -1.19 -6.07 -32.14
C ARG A 88 -2.57 -5.84 -31.55
N ALA A 89 -3.07 -4.62 -31.75
CA ALA A 89 -4.46 -4.32 -31.47
C ALA A 89 -5.38 -5.19 -32.35
N GLN A 90 -6.19 -6.04 -31.72
CA GLN A 90 -7.18 -6.87 -32.37
C GLN A 90 -8.46 -6.07 -32.65
N THR A 91 -8.89 -5.26 -31.67
CA THR A 91 -10.12 -4.50 -31.75
C THR A 91 -9.98 -3.22 -30.95
N VAL A 92 -10.37 -2.10 -31.54
CA VAL A 92 -10.53 -0.81 -30.86
C VAL A 92 -12.02 -0.59 -30.65
N ILE A 93 -12.42 -0.42 -29.39
CA ILE A 93 -13.81 -0.27 -28.98
C ILE A 93 -14.04 1.19 -28.64
N GLU A 94 -14.88 1.87 -29.41
CA GLU A 94 -15.42 3.17 -29.03
C GLU A 94 -16.40 2.95 -27.87
N SER A 95 -15.93 3.15 -26.65
CA SER A 95 -16.65 2.73 -25.45
C SER A 95 -17.95 3.52 -25.25
N GLY A 96 -17.95 4.77 -25.70
CA GLY A 96 -19.02 5.73 -25.48
C GLY A 96 -18.94 6.45 -24.12
N HIS A 97 -17.92 6.16 -23.29
CA HIS A 97 -17.58 6.98 -22.14
C HIS A 97 -17.20 8.39 -22.56
N GLN A 98 -17.43 9.36 -21.70
CA GLN A 98 -17.16 10.78 -21.97
C GLN A 98 -15.93 11.30 -21.22
N LEU A 99 -15.42 10.51 -20.29
CA LEU A 99 -14.26 10.81 -19.44
C LEU A 99 -13.39 9.55 -19.28
N ASN A 100 -12.30 9.68 -18.57
CA ASN A 100 -11.24 8.68 -18.36
C ASN A 100 -11.79 7.34 -17.91
N ILE A 101 -11.31 6.26 -18.52
CA ILE A 101 -11.67 4.88 -18.14
C ILE A 101 -10.66 4.41 -17.12
N PHE A 102 -11.16 4.03 -15.91
CA PHE A 102 -10.33 3.56 -14.81
C PHE A 102 -10.37 2.05 -14.59
N ALA A 103 -11.36 1.37 -15.10
CA ALA A 103 -11.49 -0.06 -14.95
C ALA A 103 -12.03 -0.73 -16.20
N VAL A 104 -11.44 -1.86 -16.56
CA VAL A 104 -11.91 -2.75 -17.62
C VAL A 104 -11.87 -4.18 -17.11
N CYS A 105 -12.85 -5.01 -17.50
CA CYS A 105 -12.94 -6.38 -17.04
C CYS A 105 -13.54 -7.30 -18.09
N PHE A 106 -12.88 -8.45 -18.36
CA PHE A 106 -13.50 -9.57 -19.05
C PHE A 106 -14.53 -10.22 -18.12
N VAL A 107 -15.77 -10.36 -18.58
CA VAL A 107 -16.79 -11.02 -17.76
C VAL A 107 -16.69 -12.54 -17.92
N PRO A 108 -16.42 -13.29 -16.83
CA PRO A 108 -16.22 -14.72 -16.90
C PRO A 108 -17.43 -15.49 -17.41
N GLY A 109 -17.19 -16.64 -18.10
CA GLY A 109 -18.23 -17.48 -18.65
C GLY A 109 -18.94 -16.91 -19.88
N THR A 110 -18.25 -16.00 -20.61
CA THR A 110 -18.72 -15.38 -21.84
C THR A 110 -17.78 -15.64 -23.03
N ASP A 111 -16.76 -16.47 -22.87
CA ASP A 111 -15.73 -16.76 -23.88
C ASP A 111 -15.10 -15.47 -24.46
N ASP A 112 -14.81 -14.50 -23.60
CA ASP A 112 -14.27 -13.18 -23.95
C ASP A 112 -15.15 -12.33 -24.89
N HIS A 113 -16.44 -12.67 -25.01
CA HIS A 113 -17.37 -11.93 -25.84
C HIS A 113 -18.02 -10.76 -25.12
N VAL A 114 -17.79 -10.60 -23.82
CA VAL A 114 -18.35 -9.51 -23.02
C VAL A 114 -17.27 -8.89 -22.16
N LEU A 115 -17.17 -7.55 -22.25
CA LEU A 115 -16.33 -6.70 -21.42
C LEU A 115 -17.19 -5.73 -20.63
N ALA A 116 -16.79 -5.42 -19.42
CA ALA A 116 -17.33 -4.32 -18.63
C ALA A 116 -16.28 -3.22 -18.51
N SER A 117 -16.70 -1.97 -18.56
CA SER A 117 -15.84 -0.80 -18.30
C SER A 117 -16.51 0.18 -17.32
N GLY A 118 -15.69 0.85 -16.54
CA GLY A 118 -16.09 1.89 -15.59
C GLY A 118 -15.19 3.12 -15.74
N ALA A 119 -15.78 4.30 -15.62
CA ALA A 119 -15.09 5.53 -15.92
C ALA A 119 -15.39 6.67 -14.93
N MET A 120 -14.67 7.77 -15.13
CA MET A 120 -14.82 9.02 -14.38
C MET A 120 -16.19 9.69 -14.62
N ASP A 121 -16.89 9.32 -15.69
CA ASP A 121 -18.25 9.81 -16.00
C ASP A 121 -19.34 9.14 -15.16
N ASN A 122 -18.97 8.34 -14.15
CA ASN A 122 -19.84 7.61 -13.22
C ASN A 122 -20.63 6.48 -13.89
N ASP A 123 -20.42 6.26 -15.17
CA ASP A 123 -21.12 5.27 -15.97
C ASP A 123 -20.40 3.91 -15.91
N VAL A 124 -21.19 2.83 -15.89
CA VAL A 124 -20.73 1.46 -16.14
C VAL A 124 -21.25 1.03 -17.50
N ARG A 125 -20.39 0.50 -18.33
CA ARG A 125 -20.76 0.03 -19.66
C ARG A 125 -20.41 -1.44 -19.85
N VAL A 126 -21.27 -2.16 -20.57
CA VAL A 126 -21.06 -3.57 -20.93
C VAL A 126 -21.04 -3.66 -22.44
N HIS A 127 -19.92 -4.11 -22.97
CA HIS A 127 -19.64 -4.20 -24.40
C HIS A 127 -19.76 -5.65 -24.87
N TYR A 128 -20.48 -5.88 -25.96
CA TYR A 128 -20.71 -7.21 -26.52
C TYR A 128 -19.99 -7.35 -27.86
N ALA A 129 -19.37 -8.52 -28.08
CA ALA A 129 -18.84 -8.85 -29.41
C ALA A 129 -19.96 -8.79 -30.47
N PRO A 130 -19.69 -8.26 -31.66
CA PRO A 130 -18.41 -7.87 -32.23
C PRO A 130 -17.88 -6.50 -31.83
N PHE A 131 -18.24 -5.98 -30.66
CA PHE A 131 -17.74 -4.76 -30.03
C PHE A 131 -18.01 -3.48 -30.83
N ARG A 132 -19.20 -3.36 -31.37
CA ARG A 132 -19.67 -2.13 -32.01
C ARG A 132 -20.19 -1.16 -30.97
N ALA A 133 -20.10 0.13 -31.24
CA ALA A 133 -20.57 1.17 -30.34
C ALA A 133 -22.07 1.05 -29.99
N ASP A 134 -22.89 0.60 -30.95
CA ASP A 134 -24.33 0.35 -30.79
C ASP A 134 -24.66 -0.94 -30.00
N ALA A 135 -23.67 -1.81 -29.80
CA ALA A 135 -23.82 -3.06 -29.03
C ALA A 135 -23.51 -2.88 -27.53
N SER A 136 -23.09 -1.71 -27.08
CA SER A 136 -22.80 -1.46 -25.66
C SER A 136 -24.08 -1.12 -24.88
N LYS A 137 -24.14 -1.61 -23.63
CA LYS A 137 -25.20 -1.24 -22.67
C LYS A 137 -24.67 -0.30 -21.64
N LEU A 138 -25.42 0.75 -21.35
CA LEU A 138 -25.10 1.80 -20.38
C LEU A 138 -25.90 1.59 -19.08
N PHE A 139 -25.20 1.67 -17.93
CA PHE A 139 -25.76 1.63 -16.60
C PHE A 139 -25.34 2.89 -15.83
N ARG A 140 -26.31 3.71 -15.41
CA ARG A 140 -26.12 4.92 -14.61
C ARG A 140 -26.55 4.65 -13.17
N VAL A 141 -25.74 3.85 -12.50
CA VAL A 141 -26.04 3.39 -11.12
C VAL A 141 -25.21 4.14 -10.08
N HIS A 142 -23.99 4.52 -10.41
CA HIS A 142 -23.11 5.29 -9.55
C HIS A 142 -23.37 6.81 -9.65
N ARG A 143 -22.95 7.53 -8.61
CA ARG A 143 -23.05 9.00 -8.54
C ARG A 143 -21.70 9.69 -8.55
N ASP A 144 -20.64 8.92 -8.51
CA ASP A 144 -19.27 9.37 -8.53
C ASP A 144 -18.41 8.38 -9.31
N ARG A 145 -17.13 8.68 -9.51
CA ARG A 145 -16.19 7.95 -10.36
C ARG A 145 -16.16 6.45 -10.05
N VAL A 146 -16.25 5.62 -11.09
CA VAL A 146 -16.11 4.16 -10.97
C VAL A 146 -14.62 3.83 -11.01
N LYS A 147 -14.05 3.45 -9.88
CA LYS A 147 -12.62 3.20 -9.72
C LYS A 147 -12.21 1.75 -9.98
N ALA A 148 -13.06 0.78 -9.66
CA ALA A 148 -12.70 -0.62 -9.81
C ALA A 148 -13.85 -1.47 -10.34
N ILE A 149 -13.52 -2.44 -11.17
CA ILE A 149 -14.41 -3.53 -11.58
C ILE A 149 -13.69 -4.83 -11.30
N ALA A 150 -14.37 -5.77 -10.65
CA ALA A 150 -13.83 -7.09 -10.39
C ALA A 150 -14.82 -8.18 -10.82
N ALA A 151 -14.28 -9.31 -11.24
CA ALA A 151 -15.02 -10.51 -11.56
C ALA A 151 -14.25 -11.75 -11.12
N SER A 152 -14.92 -12.89 -11.01
CA SER A 152 -14.29 -14.15 -10.64
C SER A 152 -14.76 -15.27 -11.55
N TRP A 153 -13.82 -16.09 -12.00
CA TRP A 153 -14.11 -17.28 -12.81
C TRP A 153 -14.98 -18.29 -12.09
N ALA A 154 -14.94 -18.30 -10.76
CA ALA A 154 -15.81 -19.13 -9.93
C ALA A 154 -17.26 -18.59 -9.84
N ALA A 155 -17.52 -17.37 -10.34
CA ALA A 155 -18.85 -16.75 -10.39
C ALA A 155 -19.17 -16.27 -11.82
N PRO A 156 -19.37 -17.18 -12.81
CA PRO A 156 -19.56 -16.81 -14.20
C PRO A 156 -20.78 -15.90 -14.40
N LYS A 157 -20.63 -14.94 -15.33
CA LYS A 157 -21.64 -13.93 -15.68
C LYS A 157 -22.00 -12.94 -14.58
N LEU A 158 -21.22 -12.89 -13.51
CA LEU A 158 -21.28 -11.86 -12.46
C LEU A 158 -20.02 -10.97 -12.55
N PHE A 159 -20.22 -9.69 -12.25
CA PHE A 159 -19.14 -8.75 -11.96
C PHE A 159 -19.61 -7.71 -10.96
N TRP A 160 -18.67 -7.03 -10.35
CA TRP A 160 -18.92 -6.02 -9.32
C TRP A 160 -18.18 -4.75 -9.67
N THR A 161 -18.76 -3.60 -9.29
CA THR A 161 -18.16 -2.29 -9.46
C THR A 161 -18.05 -1.58 -8.13
N ALA A 162 -16.95 -0.88 -7.89
CA ALA A 162 -16.76 -0.02 -6.73
C ALA A 162 -16.48 1.41 -7.21
N ALA A 163 -17.08 2.39 -6.52
CA ALA A 163 -16.98 3.79 -6.88
C ALA A 163 -16.74 4.71 -5.67
N GLU A 164 -16.37 5.95 -5.95
CA GLU A 164 -16.12 6.98 -4.94
C GLU A 164 -17.41 7.41 -4.21
N ASP A 165 -18.59 7.04 -4.71
CA ASP A 165 -19.87 7.23 -4.01
C ASP A 165 -20.08 6.30 -2.82
N GLY A 166 -19.10 5.44 -2.53
CA GLY A 166 -19.07 4.51 -1.41
C GLY A 166 -19.94 3.28 -1.59
N LEU A 167 -20.42 3.01 -2.79
CA LEU A 167 -21.28 1.87 -3.08
C LEU A 167 -20.56 0.85 -3.96
N VAL A 168 -20.85 -0.42 -3.69
CA VAL A 168 -20.47 -1.54 -4.54
C VAL A 168 -21.74 -2.13 -5.14
N TYR A 169 -21.80 -2.17 -6.47
CA TYR A 169 -22.89 -2.80 -7.20
C TYR A 169 -22.50 -4.19 -7.69
N GLN A 170 -23.47 -5.08 -7.66
CA GLN A 170 -23.40 -6.39 -8.30
C GLN A 170 -24.22 -6.38 -9.60
N PHE A 171 -23.63 -6.90 -10.67
CA PHE A 171 -24.28 -7.06 -11.97
C PHE A 171 -24.38 -8.54 -12.33
N ASP A 172 -25.57 -8.95 -12.79
CA ASP A 172 -25.82 -10.30 -13.30
C ASP A 172 -26.23 -10.24 -14.77
N LEU A 173 -25.34 -10.69 -15.66
CA LEU A 173 -25.62 -10.70 -17.11
C LEU A 173 -26.81 -11.58 -17.51
N ARG A 174 -27.22 -12.53 -16.64
CA ARG A 174 -28.37 -13.43 -16.91
C ARG A 174 -29.69 -12.68 -16.79
N ALA A 175 -29.72 -11.65 -15.94
CA ALA A 175 -30.89 -10.81 -15.71
C ALA A 175 -31.02 -9.65 -16.72
N LEU A 176 -29.98 -9.43 -17.56
CA LEU A 176 -29.97 -8.35 -18.53
C LEU A 176 -30.90 -8.67 -19.72
N PRO A 177 -31.79 -7.75 -20.14
CA PRO A 177 -32.60 -7.95 -21.34
C PRO A 177 -31.72 -8.08 -22.59
N ARG A 178 -32.06 -9.02 -23.47
CA ARG A 178 -31.29 -9.34 -24.67
C ARG A 178 -31.42 -8.29 -25.80
N THR A 179 -32.36 -7.37 -25.72
CA THR A 179 -32.61 -6.36 -26.74
C THR A 179 -31.95 -5.03 -26.39
N GLY A 180 -31.30 -4.43 -27.39
CA GLY A 180 -30.57 -3.15 -27.26
C GLY A 180 -31.47 -2.00 -26.81
N GLY A 181 -30.95 -1.13 -25.97
CA GLY A 181 -31.58 0.06 -25.44
C GLY A 181 -30.94 0.47 -24.13
N ARG A 182 -31.13 1.72 -23.69
CA ARG A 182 -30.80 2.16 -22.33
C ARG A 182 -31.43 1.19 -21.33
N CYS A 183 -30.62 0.45 -20.62
CA CYS A 183 -31.09 -0.47 -19.60
C CYS A 183 -31.17 0.30 -18.27
N GLU A 184 -32.30 0.87 -17.99
CA GLU A 184 -32.64 1.46 -16.69
C GLU A 184 -33.31 0.42 -15.77
N THR A 185 -33.15 -0.88 -16.06
CA THR A 185 -33.83 -1.93 -15.27
C THR A 185 -33.07 -2.15 -13.95
N PRO A 186 -33.73 -1.89 -12.81
CA PRO A 186 -33.17 -2.18 -11.48
C PRO A 186 -32.87 -3.66 -11.26
N ASP A 187 -33.44 -4.54 -12.09
CA ASP A 187 -33.43 -5.99 -11.86
C ASP A 187 -32.08 -6.66 -12.15
N ALA A 188 -31.23 -6.03 -12.98
CA ALA A 188 -29.95 -6.58 -13.39
C ALA A 188 -28.76 -6.08 -12.56
N SER A 189 -28.96 -5.06 -11.74
CA SER A 189 -27.93 -4.49 -10.85
C SER A 189 -28.51 -4.15 -9.51
N GLY A 190 -27.74 -4.28 -8.46
CA GLY A 190 -28.17 -3.88 -7.12
C GLY A 190 -26.99 -3.57 -6.22
N VAL A 191 -27.21 -2.72 -5.22
CA VAL A 191 -26.20 -2.38 -4.21
C VAL A 191 -25.95 -3.61 -3.34
N LEU A 192 -24.71 -4.07 -3.35
CA LEU A 192 -24.24 -5.17 -2.51
C LEU A 192 -23.64 -4.64 -1.20
N ILE A 193 -22.81 -3.61 -1.27
CA ILE A 193 -22.09 -3.03 -0.14
C ILE A 193 -22.28 -1.52 -0.13
N ASN A 194 -22.55 -0.97 1.07
CA ASN A 194 -22.49 0.46 1.36
C ASN A 194 -21.36 0.68 2.38
N LEU A 195 -20.30 1.34 1.98
CA LEU A 195 -19.15 1.61 2.85
C LEU A 195 -19.48 2.59 3.98
N GLY A 196 -20.53 3.41 3.80
CA GLY A 196 -20.94 4.39 4.80
C GLY A 196 -20.12 5.67 4.75
N ARG A 197 -19.80 6.17 5.94
CA ARG A 197 -19.06 7.42 6.10
C ARG A 197 -17.83 7.22 6.97
N ASP A 198 -16.81 8.02 6.72
CA ASP A 198 -15.63 8.12 7.56
C ASP A 198 -15.93 8.82 8.91
N ARG A 199 -14.93 8.90 9.77
CA ARG A 199 -15.03 9.60 11.08
C ARG A 199 -15.38 11.09 10.96
N ASN A 200 -15.09 11.71 9.81
CA ASN A 200 -15.37 13.10 9.53
C ASN A 200 -16.76 13.30 8.90
N GLY A 201 -17.55 12.23 8.75
CA GLY A 201 -18.88 12.25 8.14
C GLY A 201 -18.88 12.33 6.61
N ARG A 202 -17.70 12.21 5.95
CA ARG A 202 -17.59 12.17 4.49
C ARG A 202 -17.92 10.77 3.98
N VAL A 203 -18.45 10.68 2.77
CA VAL A 203 -18.69 9.39 2.11
C VAL A 203 -17.35 8.65 1.97
N LEU A 204 -17.30 7.40 2.43
CA LEU A 204 -16.12 6.58 2.31
C LEU A 204 -16.02 6.02 0.90
N ARG A 205 -15.00 6.44 0.16
CA ARG A 205 -14.80 6.09 -1.25
C ARG A 205 -14.38 4.63 -1.41
N GLY A 206 -14.86 3.95 -2.46
CA GLY A 206 -14.33 2.66 -2.91
C GLY A 206 -13.24 2.90 -3.97
N MET A 207 -11.98 2.56 -3.65
CA MET A 207 -10.82 2.86 -4.49
C MET A 207 -10.36 1.64 -5.31
N GLY A 208 -10.33 0.48 -4.67
CA GLY A 208 -9.92 -0.79 -5.30
C GLY A 208 -10.77 -1.95 -4.81
N MET A 209 -10.89 -2.99 -5.62
CA MET A 209 -11.69 -4.17 -5.29
C MET A 209 -11.05 -5.45 -5.83
N ALA A 210 -11.04 -6.49 -5.00
CA ALA A 210 -10.64 -7.83 -5.40
C ALA A 210 -11.66 -8.86 -4.94
N VAL A 211 -11.86 -9.90 -5.74
CA VAL A 211 -12.68 -11.06 -5.40
C VAL A 211 -11.76 -12.24 -5.16
N HIS A 212 -12.00 -12.98 -4.09
CA HIS A 212 -11.20 -14.15 -3.75
C HIS A 212 -11.17 -15.17 -4.90
N PRO A 213 -9.99 -15.64 -5.33
CA PRO A 213 -9.86 -16.43 -6.57
C PRO A 213 -10.56 -17.78 -6.50
N LEU A 214 -10.56 -18.44 -5.34
CA LEU A 214 -11.14 -19.76 -5.15
C LEU A 214 -12.54 -19.72 -4.53
N ASP A 215 -12.84 -18.72 -3.72
CA ASP A 215 -14.16 -18.53 -3.09
C ASP A 215 -14.75 -17.15 -3.43
N PRO A 216 -15.56 -17.04 -4.49
CA PRO A 216 -16.10 -15.77 -4.97
C PRO A 216 -17.11 -15.14 -3.99
N THR A 217 -17.36 -15.76 -2.85
CA THR A 217 -18.18 -15.16 -1.78
C THR A 217 -17.42 -14.08 -1.01
N ASN A 218 -16.09 -14.13 -0.99
CA ASN A 218 -15.26 -13.17 -0.30
C ASN A 218 -14.82 -12.04 -1.25
N VAL A 219 -15.09 -10.80 -0.84
CA VAL A 219 -14.75 -9.58 -1.58
C VAL A 219 -13.98 -8.64 -0.68
N ALA A 220 -12.81 -8.22 -1.11
CA ALA A 220 -11.96 -7.26 -0.40
C ALA A 220 -12.00 -5.89 -1.10
N LEU A 221 -12.00 -4.82 -0.31
CA LEU A 221 -12.06 -3.43 -0.77
C LEU A 221 -10.93 -2.61 -0.19
N ALA A 222 -10.19 -1.90 -1.06
CA ALA A 222 -9.38 -0.76 -0.70
C ALA A 222 -10.29 0.47 -0.67
N CYS A 223 -10.19 1.25 0.41
CA CYS A 223 -11.11 2.34 0.66
C CYS A 223 -10.39 3.69 0.70
N GLY A 224 -11.16 4.78 0.62
CA GLY A 224 -10.67 6.15 0.73
C GLY A 224 -10.16 6.54 2.12
N ASP A 225 -10.01 5.56 3.01
CA ASP A 225 -9.26 5.60 4.24
C ASP A 225 -8.17 4.50 4.22
N PHE A 226 -7.38 4.39 5.27
CA PHE A 226 -6.33 3.38 5.37
C PHE A 226 -6.82 2.00 5.84
N TYR A 227 -8.13 1.78 5.97
CA TYR A 227 -8.69 0.49 6.30
C TYR A 227 -9.06 -0.31 5.06
N THR A 228 -8.48 -1.50 4.93
CA THR A 228 -8.88 -2.52 3.97
C THR A 228 -9.98 -3.37 4.59
N ARG A 229 -11.06 -3.60 3.86
CA ARG A 229 -12.26 -4.30 4.37
C ARG A 229 -12.56 -5.55 3.58
N LEU A 230 -12.82 -6.66 4.28
CA LEU A 230 -13.21 -7.94 3.72
C LEU A 230 -14.68 -8.22 4.04
N TYR A 231 -15.44 -8.63 3.03
CA TYR A 231 -16.87 -8.92 3.13
C TYR A 231 -17.19 -10.33 2.66
N ASP A 232 -18.09 -11.03 3.36
CA ASP A 232 -18.70 -12.29 2.90
C ASP A 232 -20.05 -12.00 2.25
N ARG A 233 -20.17 -12.19 0.95
CA ARG A 233 -21.38 -11.94 0.17
C ARG A 233 -22.58 -12.77 0.62
N ARG A 234 -22.39 -13.93 1.25
CA ARG A 234 -23.46 -14.76 1.79
C ARG A 234 -24.21 -14.07 2.93
N MET A 235 -23.52 -13.19 3.63
CA MET A 235 -24.06 -12.40 4.73
C MET A 235 -24.76 -11.12 4.25
N LEU A 236 -24.65 -10.80 2.96
CA LEU A 236 -25.14 -9.57 2.37
C LEU A 236 -26.42 -9.79 1.55
N ARG A 237 -27.27 -8.78 1.53
CA ARG A 237 -28.47 -8.75 0.68
C ARG A 237 -28.30 -7.68 -0.38
N VAL A 238 -28.40 -8.09 -1.64
CA VAL A 238 -28.43 -7.14 -2.76
C VAL A 238 -29.69 -6.28 -2.66
N GLN A 239 -29.51 -4.97 -2.60
CA GLN A 239 -30.58 -3.99 -2.52
C GLN A 239 -30.79 -3.34 -3.88
N GLN A 240 -32.00 -3.40 -4.42
CA GLN A 240 -32.33 -2.91 -5.75
C GLN A 240 -32.34 -1.37 -5.83
N HIS A 241 -32.56 -0.68 -4.71
CA HIS A 241 -32.64 0.77 -4.68
C HIS A 241 -31.54 1.39 -3.83
N MET A 242 -30.83 2.35 -4.39
CA MET A 242 -29.78 3.14 -3.70
C MET A 242 -30.30 3.82 -2.42
N SER A 243 -31.52 4.32 -2.43
CA SER A 243 -32.15 4.95 -1.26
C SER A 243 -32.29 3.97 -0.09
N SER A 244 -32.71 2.74 -0.38
CA SER A 244 -32.80 1.67 0.64
C SER A 244 -31.44 1.28 1.19
N ALA A 245 -30.43 1.18 0.34
CA ALA A 245 -29.06 0.86 0.75
C ALA A 245 -28.47 1.94 1.67
N ARG A 246 -28.71 3.21 1.35
CA ARG A 246 -28.26 4.34 2.19
C ARG A 246 -28.99 4.44 3.52
N SER A 247 -30.28 4.12 3.54
CA SER A 247 -31.10 4.10 4.76
C SER A 247 -30.72 2.95 5.70
N ALA A 248 -30.21 1.83 5.16
CA ALA A 248 -29.79 0.68 5.94
C ALA A 248 -28.48 0.90 6.73
N GLY A 249 -27.80 2.02 6.48
CA GLY A 249 -26.49 2.30 7.10
C GLY A 249 -25.34 1.61 6.41
N ALA A 250 -24.16 1.68 7.03
CA ALA A 250 -22.94 1.04 6.52
C ALA A 250 -23.05 -0.49 6.63
N THR A 251 -22.55 -1.17 5.60
CA THR A 251 -22.44 -2.63 5.62
C THR A 251 -21.30 -3.04 6.55
N VAL A 252 -21.56 -4.00 7.44
CA VAL A 252 -20.54 -4.50 8.37
C VAL A 252 -19.59 -5.44 7.64
N PRO A 253 -18.27 -5.20 7.64
CA PRO A 253 -17.28 -6.11 7.10
C PRO A 253 -17.10 -7.35 7.98
N MET A 254 -16.60 -8.44 7.40
CA MET A 254 -16.21 -9.64 8.13
C MET A 254 -14.88 -9.43 8.86
N GLU A 255 -13.91 -8.84 8.18
CA GLU A 255 -12.60 -8.47 8.72
C GLU A 255 -12.21 -7.08 8.24
N VAL A 256 -11.38 -6.41 9.05
CA VAL A 256 -10.80 -5.11 8.73
C VAL A 256 -9.29 -5.18 8.98
N PHE A 257 -8.50 -4.76 8.02
CA PHE A 257 -7.04 -4.73 8.09
C PHE A 257 -6.53 -3.31 8.05
N ALA A 258 -5.44 -3.04 8.76
CA ALA A 258 -4.75 -1.75 8.67
C ALA A 258 -3.27 -1.88 9.04
N PRO A 259 -2.39 -1.05 8.44
CA PRO A 259 -1.03 -0.89 8.93
C PRO A 259 -1.05 -0.38 10.38
N PRO A 260 -0.30 -1.01 11.30
CA PRO A 260 -0.42 -0.72 12.73
C PRO A 260 -0.07 0.71 13.09
N HIS A 261 0.91 1.34 12.43
CA HIS A 261 1.30 2.71 12.67
C HIS A 261 0.18 3.70 12.30
N LEU A 262 -0.51 3.51 11.14
CA LEU A 262 -1.64 4.34 10.73
C LEU A 262 -2.84 4.18 11.67
N HIS A 263 -3.14 2.93 12.05
CA HIS A 263 -4.24 2.63 12.96
C HIS A 263 -4.01 3.30 14.32
N LEU A 264 -2.80 3.22 14.86
CA LEU A 264 -2.46 3.79 16.16
C LEU A 264 -2.40 5.32 16.13
N ASP A 265 -1.90 5.91 15.04
CA ASP A 265 -1.86 7.36 14.88
C ASP A 265 -3.28 7.95 14.82
N ALA A 266 -4.26 7.21 14.29
CA ALA A 266 -5.66 7.63 14.26
C ALA A 266 -6.29 7.84 15.65
N PHE A 267 -5.71 7.30 16.72
CA PHE A 267 -6.21 7.42 18.09
C PHE A 267 -5.47 8.43 18.94
N CYS A 268 -4.22 8.75 18.61
CA CYS A 268 -3.37 9.59 19.44
C CYS A 268 -3.60 11.08 19.29
N ASP A 269 -4.32 11.54 18.26
CA ASP A 269 -4.34 12.98 17.97
C ASP A 269 -5.74 13.55 17.74
N HIS A 270 -6.32 14.16 18.80
CA HIS A 270 -7.56 14.91 18.70
C HIS A 270 -7.40 16.29 18.02
N LYS A 271 -6.18 16.80 17.86
CA LYS A 271 -5.90 18.14 17.30
C LYS A 271 -5.34 18.12 15.88
N GLU A 272 -4.64 17.08 15.47
CA GLU A 272 -4.07 16.97 14.12
C GLU A 272 -4.90 16.08 13.18
N LYS A 273 -6.20 16.32 13.11
CA LYS A 273 -7.16 15.63 12.21
C LYS A 273 -6.77 15.64 10.72
N ARG A 274 -5.72 16.38 10.35
CA ARG A 274 -5.33 16.63 8.95
C ARG A 274 -4.36 15.60 8.36
N PHE A 275 -3.64 14.82 9.17
CA PHE A 275 -2.63 13.88 8.66
C PHE A 275 -3.22 12.58 8.15
N HIS A 276 -4.31 12.10 8.74
CA HIS A 276 -4.96 10.83 8.37
C HIS A 276 -5.81 10.91 7.09
N ASP A 277 -6.15 12.11 6.63
CA ASP A 277 -6.87 12.31 5.36
C ASP A 277 -5.99 12.03 4.11
N LYS A 278 -4.68 11.75 4.29
CA LYS A 278 -3.72 11.65 3.19
C LYS A 278 -3.38 10.23 2.78
N SER A 279 -3.42 9.26 3.70
CA SER A 279 -3.11 7.87 3.39
C SER A 279 -4.41 7.10 3.18
N HIS A 280 -4.59 6.52 2.00
CA HIS A 280 -5.75 5.71 1.65
C HIS A 280 -5.34 4.53 0.76
N GLY A 281 -6.16 3.49 0.70
CA GLY A 281 -5.90 2.35 -0.17
C GLY A 281 -6.09 2.72 -1.64
N THR A 282 -5.13 2.39 -2.51
CA THR A 282 -5.24 2.60 -3.97
C THR A 282 -5.60 1.32 -4.70
N SER A 283 -4.99 0.20 -4.35
CA SER A 283 -5.30 -1.10 -4.95
C SER A 283 -5.25 -2.22 -3.92
N ILE A 284 -5.88 -3.35 -4.27
CA ILE A 284 -5.95 -4.55 -3.45
C ILE A 284 -5.96 -5.79 -4.32
N GLN A 285 -5.27 -6.83 -3.89
CA GLN A 285 -5.27 -8.12 -4.57
C GLN A 285 -5.21 -9.27 -3.55
N PHE A 286 -5.88 -10.39 -3.84
CA PHE A 286 -5.67 -11.65 -3.13
C PHE A 286 -4.48 -12.41 -3.71
N SER A 287 -3.80 -13.20 -2.87
CA SER A 287 -2.88 -14.24 -3.32
C SER A 287 -3.60 -15.28 -4.17
N SER A 288 -2.86 -16.03 -4.97
CA SER A 288 -3.43 -17.06 -5.87
C SER A 288 -4.23 -18.15 -5.14
N ASP A 289 -3.92 -18.42 -3.87
CA ASP A 289 -4.63 -19.35 -2.99
C ASP A 289 -5.69 -18.65 -2.11
N GLY A 290 -5.73 -17.32 -2.11
CA GLY A 290 -6.67 -16.51 -1.34
C GLY A 290 -6.34 -16.36 0.14
N SER A 291 -5.21 -16.90 0.60
CA SER A 291 -4.81 -16.85 2.02
C SER A 291 -4.30 -15.49 2.47
N GLU A 292 -3.87 -14.66 1.52
CA GLU A 292 -3.26 -13.37 1.80
C GLU A 292 -3.92 -12.24 1.00
N ILE A 293 -3.81 -11.02 1.52
CA ILE A 293 -4.24 -9.79 0.88
C ILE A 293 -3.05 -8.84 0.77
N LEU A 294 -2.76 -8.41 -0.45
CA LEU A 294 -1.81 -7.34 -0.77
C LEU A 294 -2.58 -6.04 -0.90
N ALA A 295 -2.25 -5.05 -0.08
CA ALA A 295 -2.87 -3.73 -0.10
C ALA A 295 -1.83 -2.66 -0.37
N ASN A 296 -2.08 -1.80 -1.36
CA ASN A 296 -1.26 -0.67 -1.73
C ASN A 296 -1.86 0.62 -1.19
N TYR A 297 -1.02 1.50 -0.63
CA TYR A 297 -1.47 2.74 -0.02
C TYR A 297 -0.84 3.97 -0.67
N HIS A 298 -1.67 4.98 -0.89
CA HIS A 298 -1.23 6.32 -1.24
C HIS A 298 -0.47 6.94 -0.08
N ASN A 299 0.67 7.56 -0.35
CA ASN A 299 1.56 8.21 0.63
C ASN A 299 2.06 7.28 1.75
N ASP A 300 2.09 5.97 1.49
CA ASP A 300 2.65 4.97 2.40
C ASP A 300 3.16 3.76 1.59
N HIS A 301 3.41 2.65 2.23
CA HIS A 301 3.99 1.45 1.66
C HIS A 301 2.93 0.43 1.23
N ILE A 302 3.40 -0.67 0.64
CA ILE A 302 2.58 -1.83 0.32
C ILE A 302 2.66 -2.79 1.51
N TYR A 303 1.50 -3.35 1.91
CA TYR A 303 1.41 -4.28 3.04
C TYR A 303 0.75 -5.58 2.64
N LEU A 304 1.27 -6.67 3.19
CA LEU A 304 0.74 -8.02 3.05
C LEU A 304 0.08 -8.44 4.36
N PHE A 305 -1.18 -8.88 4.29
CA PHE A 305 -1.97 -9.33 5.44
C PHE A 305 -2.39 -10.78 5.28
N GLN A 306 -2.50 -11.51 6.39
CA GLN A 306 -3.07 -12.86 6.44
C GLN A 306 -4.58 -12.79 6.56
N VAL A 307 -5.31 -13.50 5.71
CA VAL A 307 -6.77 -13.66 5.80
C VAL A 307 -7.13 -14.75 6.80
N GLY A 308 -8.11 -14.49 7.68
CA GLY A 308 -8.55 -15.49 8.66
C GLY A 308 -7.54 -15.81 9.75
N GLY A 309 -6.53 -14.96 9.95
CA GLY A 309 -5.57 -15.07 11.05
C GLY A 309 -6.27 -14.99 12.41
N GLN A 310 -5.71 -15.64 13.43
CA GLN A 310 -6.24 -15.52 14.78
C GLN A 310 -6.12 -14.06 15.23
N GLN A 311 -7.25 -13.43 15.51
CA GLN A 311 -7.29 -12.09 16.09
C GLN A 311 -6.63 -12.12 17.47
N THR A 312 -5.37 -11.76 17.53
CA THR A 312 -4.65 -11.61 18.77
C THR A 312 -4.80 -10.21 19.32
N VAL A 313 -5.99 -9.85 19.78
CA VAL A 313 -6.10 -8.83 20.83
C VAL A 313 -7.33 -9.13 21.67
N VAL A 314 -7.11 -9.73 22.81
CA VAL A 314 -8.13 -9.89 23.83
C VAL A 314 -8.10 -8.64 24.71
N PHE A 315 -8.98 -7.68 24.47
CA PHE A 315 -9.36 -6.73 25.50
C PHE A 315 -10.62 -7.23 26.18
N SER A 316 -10.44 -7.82 27.37
CA SER A 316 -11.55 -8.26 28.22
C SER A 316 -12.19 -7.06 28.88
N LYS A 317 -13.49 -6.90 28.76
CA LYS A 317 -14.32 -5.87 29.41
C LYS A 317 -14.48 -6.02 30.94
N ASP A 318 -13.89 -7.01 31.57
CA ASP A 318 -14.29 -7.46 32.91
C ASP A 318 -13.40 -7.05 34.07
N ASN A 319 -12.48 -6.10 33.93
CA ASN A 319 -11.71 -5.63 35.09
C ASN A 319 -11.97 -4.14 35.38
N LYS A 320 -12.92 -3.89 36.33
CA LYS A 320 -13.10 -2.62 37.04
C LYS A 320 -12.00 -2.33 38.10
N SER A 321 -10.79 -2.81 37.90
CA SER A 321 -9.61 -2.43 38.68
C SER A 321 -8.72 -1.57 37.80
N GLU A 322 -8.22 -0.47 38.34
CA GLU A 322 -7.36 0.58 37.78
C GLU A 322 -6.72 0.21 36.42
N PRO A 323 -6.83 1.03 35.39
CA PRO A 323 -6.21 0.76 34.11
C PRO A 323 -4.69 0.69 34.34
N GLN A 324 -4.18 -0.49 34.63
CA GLN A 324 -2.79 -0.79 34.41
C GLN A 324 -2.65 -0.76 32.89
N ILE A 325 -2.48 0.47 32.35
CA ILE A 325 -2.00 0.65 31.00
C ILE A 325 -0.67 -0.10 30.93
N GLN A 326 -0.73 -1.35 30.51
CA GLN A 326 0.48 -2.03 30.06
C GLN A 326 0.75 -1.48 28.66
N PRO A 327 1.63 -0.46 28.49
CA PRO A 327 1.86 0.20 27.20
C PRO A 327 2.48 -0.73 26.16
N LEU A 328 2.61 -1.98 26.48
CA LEU A 328 3.38 -2.96 25.75
C LEU A 328 2.53 -3.96 24.94
N GLU A 329 1.23 -4.13 25.27
CA GLU A 329 0.40 -5.15 24.61
C GLU A 329 0.03 -4.82 23.15
N TRP A 330 -0.06 -3.54 22.82
CA TRP A 330 -0.39 -3.08 21.47
C TRP A 330 0.78 -3.13 20.46
N LEU A 331 2.00 -3.43 20.92
CA LEU A 331 3.16 -3.69 20.05
C LEU A 331 3.29 -5.17 19.67
N ASN A 332 2.35 -6.04 20.03
CA ASN A 332 2.40 -7.45 19.67
C ASN A 332 2.07 -7.62 18.17
N GLY A 333 2.84 -8.43 17.48
CA GLY A 333 2.55 -8.87 16.11
C GLY A 333 3.38 -8.24 14.98
N ALA A 334 4.20 -7.24 15.20
CA ALA A 334 4.93 -6.62 14.10
C ALA A 334 6.23 -7.34 13.72
N HIS A 335 6.13 -8.24 12.76
CA HIS A 335 7.28 -8.86 12.06
C HIS A 335 7.43 -8.34 10.63
N MET A 336 6.93 -7.14 10.34
CA MET A 336 6.75 -6.60 8.99
C MET A 336 7.99 -6.65 8.09
N ASP A 337 9.17 -6.55 8.67
CA ASP A 337 10.43 -6.54 7.93
C ASP A 337 11.29 -7.80 8.21
N GLU A 338 10.81 -8.75 9.03
CA GLU A 338 11.51 -10.01 9.29
C GLU A 338 11.14 -11.05 8.22
N PRO A 339 12.04 -11.95 7.78
CA PRO A 339 11.72 -12.95 6.75
C PRO A 339 10.61 -13.90 7.23
N GLU A 340 9.65 -14.18 6.36
CA GLU A 340 8.46 -15.01 6.63
C GLU A 340 8.80 -16.43 7.04
N LEU A 341 9.84 -17.00 6.45
CA LEU A 341 10.40 -18.29 6.82
C LEU A 341 11.77 -18.08 7.45
N PRO A 342 12.07 -18.76 8.59
CA PRO A 342 13.37 -18.64 9.21
C PRO A 342 14.46 -19.07 8.23
N LEU A 343 15.40 -18.17 7.98
CA LEU A 343 16.57 -18.45 7.15
C LEU A 343 17.37 -19.59 7.78
N ASP A 344 17.80 -20.55 6.95
CA ASP A 344 18.61 -21.68 7.40
C ASP A 344 20.07 -21.25 7.56
N LEU A 345 20.29 -20.31 8.49
CA LEU A 345 21.62 -19.81 8.89
C LEU A 345 21.92 -20.29 10.31
N ASN A 346 23.14 -20.79 10.48
CA ASN A 346 23.68 -21.15 11.79
C ASN A 346 24.09 -19.89 12.58
N LEU A 347 24.48 -20.07 13.84
CA LEU A 347 24.91 -18.98 14.72
C LEU A 347 26.03 -18.12 14.13
N GLU A 348 26.98 -18.72 13.40
CA GLU A 348 28.09 -17.99 12.78
C GLU A 348 27.59 -17.07 11.64
N GLY A 349 26.65 -17.54 10.83
CA GLY A 349 25.98 -16.75 9.80
C GLY A 349 25.23 -15.56 10.38
N VAL A 350 24.48 -15.78 11.48
CA VAL A 350 23.77 -14.71 12.19
C VAL A 350 24.73 -13.66 12.75
N ARG A 351 25.83 -14.07 13.38
CA ARG A 351 26.87 -13.17 13.90
C ARG A 351 27.48 -12.33 12.78
N MET A 352 27.77 -12.96 11.65
CA MET A 352 28.33 -12.26 10.51
C MET A 352 27.36 -11.18 9.95
N LEU A 353 26.08 -11.49 9.83
CA LEU A 353 25.06 -10.52 9.43
C LEU A 353 24.91 -9.38 10.45
N HIS A 354 24.96 -9.69 11.74
CA HIS A 354 24.91 -8.68 12.80
C HIS A 354 26.11 -7.72 12.74
N GLU A 355 27.34 -8.25 12.56
CA GLU A 355 28.53 -7.38 12.40
C GLU A 355 28.47 -6.54 11.13
N GLN A 356 28.03 -7.08 10.00
CA GLN A 356 27.79 -6.28 8.77
C GLN A 356 26.75 -5.18 9.00
N GLY A 357 25.69 -5.48 9.77
CA GLY A 357 24.69 -4.49 10.15
C GLY A 357 25.27 -3.39 11.02
N LYS A 358 26.12 -3.70 11.99
CA LYS A 358 26.83 -2.73 12.85
C LYS A 358 27.78 -1.84 12.04
N GLU A 359 28.57 -2.41 11.12
CA GLU A 359 29.44 -1.63 10.25
C GLU A 359 28.64 -0.65 9.40
N ALA A 360 27.54 -1.10 8.78
CA ALA A 360 26.66 -0.24 7.99
C ALA A 360 25.98 0.85 8.85
N LEU A 361 25.63 0.53 10.08
CA LEU A 361 25.04 1.49 11.03
C LEU A 361 26.06 2.57 11.44
N ALA A 362 27.30 2.19 11.67
CA ALA A 362 28.40 3.12 11.97
C ALA A 362 28.65 4.09 10.81
N ASP A 363 28.51 3.62 9.58
CA ASP A 363 28.63 4.42 8.36
C ASP A 363 27.33 5.22 8.02
N SER A 364 26.30 5.17 8.89
CA SER A 364 24.99 5.78 8.66
C SER A 364 24.26 5.26 7.41
N ARG A 365 24.58 4.07 6.93
CA ARG A 365 23.91 3.38 5.82
C ARG A 365 22.74 2.55 6.33
N TYR A 366 21.70 3.24 6.80
CA TYR A 366 20.60 2.62 7.54
C TYR A 366 19.84 1.55 6.74
N LEU A 367 19.66 1.74 5.43
CA LEU A 367 18.98 0.75 4.58
C LEU A 367 19.74 -0.58 4.57
N ARG A 368 21.08 -0.54 4.37
CA ARG A 368 21.93 -1.74 4.41
C ARG A 368 22.01 -2.35 5.79
N ALA A 369 22.09 -1.51 6.82
CA ALA A 369 22.07 -1.98 8.19
C ALA A 369 20.82 -2.80 8.46
N LEU A 370 19.64 -2.27 8.12
CA LEU A 370 18.36 -2.94 8.30
C LEU A 370 18.21 -4.23 7.47
N GLN A 371 18.73 -4.25 6.23
CA GLN A 371 18.74 -5.48 5.43
C GLN A 371 19.49 -6.62 6.15
N SER A 372 20.70 -6.34 6.66
CA SER A 372 21.51 -7.35 7.35
C SER A 372 20.91 -7.72 8.71
N LEU A 373 20.46 -6.73 9.51
CA LEU A 373 19.94 -6.93 10.85
C LEU A 373 18.61 -7.68 10.84
N ASN A 374 17.68 -7.36 9.92
CA ASN A 374 16.39 -8.05 9.82
C ASN A 374 16.57 -9.50 9.35
N LEU A 375 17.49 -9.76 8.40
CA LEU A 375 17.85 -11.12 8.03
C LEU A 375 18.45 -11.90 9.19
N ALA A 376 19.27 -11.26 10.04
CA ALA A 376 19.80 -11.88 11.24
C ALA A 376 18.69 -12.21 12.25
N CYS A 377 17.73 -11.30 12.47
CA CYS A 377 16.58 -11.53 13.36
C CYS A 377 15.71 -12.71 12.92
N GLY A 378 15.50 -12.88 11.61
CA GLY A 378 14.67 -13.95 11.05
C GLY A 378 15.42 -15.27 10.80
N ALA A 379 16.69 -15.41 11.17
CA ALA A 379 17.46 -16.62 10.97
C ALA A 379 17.28 -17.62 12.11
N ARG A 380 17.30 -18.93 11.80
CA ARG A 380 17.20 -20.00 12.82
C ARG A 380 18.27 -19.93 13.89
N GLY A 381 19.49 -19.58 13.50
CA GLY A 381 20.61 -19.46 14.43
C GLY A 381 20.48 -18.38 15.50
N VAL A 382 19.47 -17.48 15.39
CA VAL A 382 19.20 -16.45 16.41
C VAL A 382 18.81 -17.07 17.75
N THR A 383 18.17 -18.25 17.73
CA THR A 383 17.78 -18.97 18.96
C THR A 383 18.99 -19.49 19.74
N GLU A 384 20.13 -19.68 19.06
CA GLU A 384 21.40 -20.13 19.67
C GLU A 384 22.20 -18.96 20.26
N MET A 385 21.83 -17.70 19.98
CA MET A 385 22.45 -16.52 20.57
C MET A 385 22.10 -16.40 22.06
N THR A 386 23.04 -15.85 22.83
CA THR A 386 22.78 -15.50 24.23
C THR A 386 21.74 -14.38 24.34
N ALA A 387 21.06 -14.26 25.49
CA ALA A 387 20.10 -13.17 25.73
C ALA A 387 20.73 -11.78 25.49
N THR A 388 21.99 -11.58 25.91
CA THR A 388 22.72 -10.33 25.68
C THR A 388 22.93 -10.05 24.20
N GLN A 389 23.35 -11.04 23.40
CA GLN A 389 23.54 -10.88 21.97
C GLN A 389 22.24 -10.59 21.23
N ARG A 390 21.14 -11.26 21.59
CA ARG A 390 19.81 -10.98 21.02
C ARG A 390 19.32 -9.57 21.37
N LYS A 391 19.54 -9.14 22.61
CA LYS A 391 19.25 -7.79 23.06
C LYS A 391 19.99 -6.73 22.22
N GLU A 392 21.30 -6.92 22.03
CA GLU A 392 22.13 -6.04 21.21
C GLU A 392 21.61 -6.00 19.77
N LEU A 393 21.30 -7.15 19.16
CA LEU A 393 20.76 -7.22 17.80
C LEU A 393 19.47 -6.40 17.66
N HIS A 394 18.52 -6.58 18.58
CA HIS A 394 17.27 -5.80 18.56
C HIS A 394 17.51 -4.31 18.81
N HIS A 395 18.43 -3.94 19.69
CA HIS A 395 18.76 -2.55 19.94
C HIS A 395 19.40 -1.88 18.70
N ASP A 396 20.27 -2.58 17.99
CA ASP A 396 20.89 -2.07 16.76
C ASP A 396 19.83 -1.93 15.63
N CYS A 397 18.86 -2.85 15.52
CA CYS A 397 17.68 -2.67 14.66
C CYS A 397 16.93 -1.38 14.99
N ALA A 398 16.63 -1.14 16.27
CA ALA A 398 15.90 0.04 16.71
C ALA A 398 16.66 1.34 16.36
N LYS A 399 17.98 1.37 16.57
CA LYS A 399 18.82 2.50 16.17
C LYS A 399 18.80 2.75 14.66
N ALA A 400 18.87 1.67 13.86
CA ALA A 400 18.85 1.76 12.41
C ALA A 400 17.51 2.29 11.89
N TYR A 401 16.38 1.82 12.43
CA TYR A 401 15.05 2.36 12.10
C TYR A 401 14.92 3.84 12.48
N LEU A 402 15.38 4.25 13.68
CA LEU A 402 15.36 5.65 14.09
C LEU A 402 16.32 6.55 13.28
N GLY A 403 17.37 5.97 12.70
CA GLY A 403 18.26 6.69 11.79
C GLY A 403 17.67 6.87 10.39
N ARG A 404 16.89 5.88 9.90
CA ARG A 404 16.23 5.93 8.58
C ARG A 404 14.98 6.80 8.58
N LEU A 405 14.11 6.64 9.57
CA LEU A 405 12.88 7.43 9.79
C LEU A 405 11.87 7.42 8.62
N TRP A 406 11.73 6.33 7.89
CA TRP A 406 10.66 6.16 6.92
C TRP A 406 9.31 5.82 7.60
N ASN A 407 8.21 5.86 6.83
CA ASN A 407 6.90 5.50 7.35
C ASN A 407 6.95 4.14 8.09
N ALA A 408 6.29 4.05 9.24
CA ALA A 408 6.33 2.93 10.17
C ALA A 408 7.67 2.65 10.88
N ASP A 409 8.79 3.30 10.56
CA ASP A 409 10.08 3.00 11.17
C ASP A 409 10.13 3.29 12.67
N SER A 410 9.53 4.40 13.10
CA SER A 410 9.41 4.72 14.54
C SER A 410 8.62 3.66 15.30
N TYR A 411 7.58 3.09 14.67
CA TYR A 411 6.82 1.99 15.24
C TYR A 411 7.68 0.71 15.36
N LEU A 412 8.39 0.34 14.29
CA LEU A 412 9.28 -0.83 14.31
C LEU A 412 10.45 -0.67 15.29
N ALA A 413 11.00 0.52 15.41
CA ALA A 413 12.00 0.82 16.44
C ALA A 413 11.45 0.55 17.85
N ALA A 414 10.21 0.99 18.15
CA ALA A 414 9.57 0.73 19.41
C ALA A 414 9.35 -0.78 19.67
N VAL A 415 8.95 -1.55 18.63
CA VAL A 415 8.81 -3.01 18.71
C VAL A 415 10.13 -3.68 19.05
N HIS A 416 11.22 -3.32 18.36
CA HIS A 416 12.54 -3.88 18.63
C HIS A 416 13.08 -3.50 20.02
N CYS A 417 12.87 -2.26 20.46
CA CYS A 417 13.18 -1.85 21.83
C CYS A 417 12.42 -2.70 22.87
N LYS A 418 11.14 -3.01 22.63
CA LYS A 418 10.35 -3.88 23.49
C LYS A 418 10.94 -5.28 23.56
N LYS A 419 11.23 -5.90 22.41
CA LYS A 419 11.88 -7.22 22.36
C LYS A 419 13.22 -7.24 23.12
N ALA A 420 13.99 -6.15 23.04
CA ALA A 420 15.24 -6.00 23.79
C ALA A 420 15.01 -5.85 25.30
N LEU A 421 14.00 -5.08 25.73
CA LEU A 421 13.64 -4.89 27.15
C LEU A 421 13.02 -6.14 27.79
N GLU A 422 12.39 -7.01 27.02
CA GLU A 422 11.95 -8.33 27.48
C GLU A 422 13.13 -9.23 27.88
N LEU A 423 14.28 -9.05 27.21
CA LEU A 423 15.51 -9.79 27.51
C LEU A 423 16.31 -9.16 28.65
N ASP A 424 16.27 -7.83 28.79
CA ASP A 424 16.92 -7.07 29.86
C ASP A 424 16.09 -5.83 30.21
N PRO A 425 15.18 -5.92 31.20
CA PRO A 425 14.27 -4.83 31.58
C PRO A 425 14.97 -3.60 32.20
N ASN A 426 16.27 -3.71 32.52
CA ASN A 426 17.02 -2.66 33.18
C ASN A 426 18.06 -1.98 32.27
N ASP A 427 18.02 -2.23 30.99
CA ASP A 427 18.92 -1.55 30.06
C ASP A 427 18.47 -0.12 29.79
N ARG A 428 19.22 0.81 30.37
CA ARG A 428 18.96 2.25 30.31
C ARG A 428 18.99 2.79 28.86
N GLU A 429 19.95 2.34 28.04
CA GLU A 429 20.09 2.84 26.67
C GLU A 429 18.93 2.38 25.77
N VAL A 430 18.49 1.15 25.95
CA VAL A 430 17.33 0.61 25.23
C VAL A 430 16.07 1.35 25.63
N GLU A 431 15.88 1.62 26.95
CA GLU A 431 14.72 2.34 27.47
C GLU A 431 14.67 3.80 26.93
N LEU A 432 15.81 4.48 26.87
CA LEU A 432 15.91 5.81 26.26
C LEU A 432 15.62 5.78 24.74
N THR A 433 16.11 4.75 24.05
CA THR A 433 15.83 4.55 22.60
C THR A 433 14.34 4.31 22.38
N TYR A 434 13.69 3.57 23.27
CA TYR A 434 12.24 3.35 23.25
C TYR A 434 11.44 4.65 23.38
N ILE A 435 11.82 5.53 24.35
CA ILE A 435 11.19 6.84 24.53
C ILE A 435 11.34 7.68 23.25
N ARG A 436 12.54 7.67 22.64
CA ARG A 436 12.79 8.36 21.36
C ARG A 436 11.91 7.82 20.23
N ALA A 437 11.76 6.51 20.15
CA ALA A 437 10.91 5.87 19.15
C ALA A 437 9.43 6.27 19.29
N LEU A 438 8.91 6.29 20.51
CA LEU A 438 7.56 6.76 20.81
C LEU A 438 7.37 8.24 20.45
N TYR A 439 8.34 9.08 20.78
CA TYR A 439 8.28 10.51 20.51
C TYR A 439 8.32 10.80 18.99
N LYS A 440 9.24 10.16 18.26
CA LYS A 440 9.34 10.29 16.79
C LYS A 440 8.11 9.73 16.08
N GLY A 441 7.49 8.68 16.63
CA GLY A 441 6.22 8.13 16.17
C GLY A 441 5.00 8.96 16.57
N LYS A 442 5.17 10.24 16.95
CA LYS A 442 4.09 11.17 17.32
C LYS A 442 3.23 10.72 18.52
N ARG A 443 3.75 9.83 19.35
CA ARG A 443 3.08 9.27 20.55
C ARG A 443 3.53 10.00 21.80
N GLN A 444 3.32 11.28 21.83
CA GLN A 444 3.79 12.14 22.91
C GLN A 444 3.26 11.76 24.30
N PRO A 445 1.98 11.38 24.49
CA PRO A 445 1.50 10.97 25.82
C PRO A 445 2.25 9.75 26.36
N GLN A 446 2.41 8.72 25.51
CA GLN A 446 3.13 7.49 25.87
C GLN A 446 4.63 7.75 26.10
N ALA A 447 5.23 8.59 25.26
CA ALA A 447 6.63 9.01 25.44
C ALA A 447 6.83 9.77 26.76
N LYS A 448 5.92 10.70 27.11
CA LYS A 448 5.95 11.43 28.40
C LYS A 448 5.80 10.48 29.58
N TRP A 449 4.86 9.55 29.53
CA TRP A 449 4.64 8.57 30.58
C TRP A 449 5.88 7.69 30.80
N GLN A 450 6.44 7.16 29.72
CA GLN A 450 7.65 6.34 29.79
C GLN A 450 8.87 7.17 30.27
N ALA A 451 8.97 8.43 29.86
CA ALA A 451 10.03 9.33 30.30
C ALA A 451 9.96 9.63 31.83
N ARG A 452 8.75 9.80 32.40
CA ARG A 452 8.57 9.92 33.81
C ARG A 452 9.00 8.68 34.59
N ARG A 453 8.62 7.50 34.12
CA ARG A 453 9.08 6.22 34.69
C ARG A 453 10.60 6.04 34.60
N TYR A 454 11.19 6.45 33.50
CA TYR A 454 12.66 6.46 33.35
C TYR A 454 13.31 7.41 34.39
N GLN A 455 12.77 8.59 34.57
CA GLN A 455 13.26 9.57 35.58
C GLN A 455 13.19 8.99 37.00
N GLU A 456 12.10 8.32 37.37
CA GLU A 456 11.95 7.65 38.69
C GLU A 456 12.97 6.50 38.85
N LYS A 457 13.22 5.74 37.79
CA LYS A 457 14.11 4.58 37.83
C LYS A 457 15.60 4.95 37.78
N TYR A 458 15.94 6.06 37.10
CA TYR A 458 17.31 6.55 36.89
C TYR A 458 17.45 8.05 37.26
N PRO A 459 17.39 8.41 38.53
CA PRO A 459 17.40 9.83 38.97
C PRO A 459 18.66 10.58 38.52
N ASP A 460 19.80 9.92 38.48
CA ASP A 460 21.08 10.49 38.05
C ASP A 460 21.14 10.84 36.54
N HIS A 461 20.15 10.39 35.76
CA HIS A 461 20.06 10.55 34.30
C HIS A 461 18.78 11.26 33.86
N GLU A 462 18.14 12.01 34.73
CA GLU A 462 16.89 12.72 34.42
C GLU A 462 17.02 13.69 33.24
N ALA A 463 18.20 14.31 33.10
CA ALA A 463 18.49 15.24 32.00
C ALA A 463 18.25 14.64 30.61
N ASP A 464 18.41 13.31 30.45
CA ASP A 464 18.23 12.61 29.16
C ASP A 464 16.77 12.64 28.69
N VAL A 465 15.81 12.74 29.60
CA VAL A 465 14.38 12.64 29.34
C VAL A 465 13.58 13.92 29.53
N ILE A 466 14.14 14.95 30.13
CA ILE A 466 13.51 16.28 30.35
C ILE A 466 12.92 16.83 29.02
N PRO A 467 13.62 16.77 27.86
CA PRO A 467 13.07 17.26 26.59
C PRO A 467 11.77 16.57 26.17
N PHE A 468 11.63 15.28 26.47
CA PHE A 468 10.45 14.48 26.13
C PHE A 468 9.28 14.77 27.09
N ILE A 469 9.57 15.02 28.38
CA ILE A 469 8.58 15.37 29.37
C ILE A 469 7.97 16.74 29.06
N ASN A 470 8.82 17.71 28.69
CA ASN A 470 8.41 19.09 28.42
C ASN A 470 7.85 19.29 27.01
N GLY A 471 7.91 18.27 26.14
CA GLY A 471 7.47 18.36 24.75
C GLY A 471 8.35 19.26 23.86
N ILE A 472 9.58 19.58 24.32
CA ILE A 472 10.54 20.49 23.67
C ILE A 472 11.74 19.70 23.08
N ALA A 473 11.59 18.41 22.86
CA ALA A 473 12.65 17.64 22.22
C ALA A 473 12.90 18.21 20.82
N SER A 474 13.98 19.01 20.70
CA SER A 474 14.40 19.57 19.43
C SER A 474 14.68 18.43 18.43
N ASN A 475 14.34 18.65 17.19
CA ASN A 475 14.59 17.72 16.06
C ASN A 475 16.09 17.59 15.72
N ASP A 476 17.00 17.99 16.63
CA ASP A 476 18.42 18.04 16.39
C ASP A 476 19.15 16.83 17.02
N GLN A 477 19.50 15.90 16.20
CA GLN A 477 20.78 15.23 16.07
C GLN A 477 20.71 14.08 15.05
N GLY A 478 20.69 14.43 13.77
CA GLY A 478 20.87 13.52 12.65
C GLY A 478 20.92 14.34 11.36
N GLY A 479 22.11 14.87 11.07
CA GLY A 479 22.48 15.76 10.00
C GLY A 479 21.65 15.74 8.71
N ARG A 480 20.74 16.65 8.57
CA ARG A 480 20.43 17.33 7.32
C ARG A 480 20.13 18.78 7.66
N THR A 481 21.16 19.63 7.59
CA THR A 481 21.02 21.08 7.54
C THR A 481 20.39 21.44 6.21
N VAL A 482 19.07 21.57 6.17
CA VAL A 482 18.43 22.27 5.08
C VAL A 482 18.58 23.76 5.38
N HIS A 483 19.46 24.40 4.63
CA HIS A 483 19.60 25.85 4.64
C HIS A 483 18.28 26.49 4.21
N ARG A 484 17.48 26.91 5.17
CA ARG A 484 16.39 27.87 4.95
C ARG A 484 16.99 29.26 4.78
N SER A 485 17.25 29.67 3.54
CA SER A 485 17.34 31.09 3.19
C SER A 485 16.02 31.56 2.61
N PHE A 486 15.06 31.85 3.48
CA PHE A 486 13.89 32.64 3.08
C PHE A 486 14.29 34.10 3.06
N ARG A 487 14.53 34.65 1.86
CA ARG A 487 14.44 36.10 1.63
C ARG A 487 12.97 36.44 1.39
N LEU A 488 12.37 37.07 2.40
CA LEU A 488 11.16 37.84 2.25
C LEU A 488 11.41 39.00 1.26
N TYR A 489 10.85 38.91 0.06
CA TYR A 489 10.64 40.08 -0.78
C TYR A 489 9.41 40.82 -0.25
N ARG A 490 9.68 41.96 0.39
CA ARG A 490 8.69 42.99 0.71
C ARG A 490 8.54 43.81 -0.55
N SER A 491 7.44 43.73 -1.26
CA SER A 491 7.03 44.75 -2.23
C SER A 491 6.33 45.86 -1.45
N SER A 492 6.97 47.01 -1.48
CA SER A 492 6.36 48.30 -1.14
C SER A 492 5.40 48.67 -2.25
N ASP A 493 4.15 48.85 -1.93
CA ASP A 493 3.34 49.91 -2.49
C ASP A 493 2.23 50.29 -1.51
N GLU A 494 2.19 51.58 -1.27
CA GLU A 494 1.36 52.34 -0.37
C GLU A 494 -0.10 52.34 -0.86
N ASP A 495 -1.09 52.32 0.07
CA ASP A 495 -1.98 53.47 0.29
C ASP A 495 -3.09 53.10 1.30
N ASP A 496 -3.04 53.81 2.36
CA ASP A 496 -4.05 54.67 3.05
C ASP A 496 -5.40 54.11 3.53
N SER A 497 -5.59 54.36 4.80
CA SER A 497 -6.76 54.79 5.58
C SER A 497 -7.64 53.74 6.30
N SER A 498 -7.67 54.04 7.55
CA SER A 498 -8.75 54.25 8.53
C SER A 498 -8.93 53.20 9.66
N ASP A 499 -8.57 53.74 10.81
CA ASP A 499 -9.11 53.59 12.18
C ASP A 499 -10.17 52.53 12.48
N GLY A 500 -9.84 51.69 13.44
CA GLY A 500 -10.75 50.86 14.19
C GLY A 500 -10.03 50.09 15.29
N GLU A 501 -9.83 50.79 16.43
CA GLU A 501 -9.38 50.13 17.68
C GLU A 501 -10.46 49.17 18.18
N GLU A 502 -10.19 47.85 18.15
CA GLU A 502 -10.91 46.88 18.96
C GLU A 502 -9.98 46.33 20.05
N GLU A 503 -10.38 46.64 21.29
CA GLU A 503 -9.74 46.19 22.53
C GLU A 503 -9.68 44.64 22.61
N LEU A 504 -8.47 44.11 22.81
CA LEU A 504 -8.24 42.72 23.22
C LEU A 504 -8.71 42.50 24.67
N PRO A 505 -9.44 41.41 24.96
CA PRO A 505 -9.77 41.06 26.34
C PRO A 505 -8.52 40.66 27.11
N GLN A 506 -8.35 41.20 28.32
CA GLN A 506 -7.32 40.86 29.26
C GLN A 506 -7.42 39.40 29.67
N GLU A 507 -6.32 38.65 29.51
CA GLU A 507 -6.14 37.33 30.10
C GLU A 507 -6.10 37.45 31.65
N ASN A 508 -7.07 36.82 32.28
CA ASN A 508 -7.01 36.56 33.71
C ASN A 508 -5.95 35.48 33.98
N GLN A 509 -4.83 35.88 34.55
CA GLN A 509 -3.88 35.02 35.25
C GLN A 509 -4.54 34.66 36.59
N ASP A 510 -5.01 33.43 36.72
CA ASP A 510 -5.11 32.64 37.96
C ASP A 510 -5.98 31.39 37.68
N GLU A 511 -5.39 30.40 37.02
CA GLU A 511 -5.80 29.01 37.18
C GLU A 511 -4.55 28.13 37.22
N ASN A 512 -4.27 27.63 38.40
CA ASN A 512 -3.35 26.54 38.69
C ASN A 512 -3.76 25.34 37.85
N PRO A 513 -2.94 24.81 36.92
CA PRO A 513 -3.29 23.57 36.24
C PRO A 513 -3.10 22.44 37.26
N GLY A 514 -4.19 22.13 37.97
CA GLY A 514 -4.30 20.86 38.66
C GLY A 514 -4.02 19.75 37.69
N ASP A 515 -3.33 18.72 38.18
CA ASP A 515 -3.00 17.46 37.50
C ASP A 515 -4.24 16.67 37.05
N ASP A 516 -5.07 17.25 36.20
CA ASP A 516 -6.12 16.52 35.47
C ASP A 516 -5.46 15.83 34.29
N LEU A 517 -4.88 14.64 34.55
CA LEU A 517 -4.78 13.61 33.59
C LEU A 517 -6.18 13.43 32.96
N PRO A 518 -6.35 13.40 31.62
CA PRO A 518 -7.64 13.10 31.04
C PRO A 518 -8.15 11.83 31.71
N ASN A 519 -9.34 11.90 32.29
CA ASN A 519 -10.00 10.72 32.82
C ASN A 519 -10.02 9.65 31.74
N ASP A 520 -9.39 8.52 32.01
CA ASP A 520 -9.28 7.36 31.11
C ASP A 520 -10.64 6.69 30.79
N ASP A 521 -11.74 7.29 31.25
CA ASP A 521 -13.09 6.71 31.14
C ASP A 521 -13.86 7.17 29.88
N ASP A 522 -13.36 8.13 29.12
CA ASP A 522 -14.05 8.63 27.93
C ASP A 522 -13.47 8.02 26.64
N GLY A 523 -13.94 6.82 26.29
CA GLY A 523 -13.96 6.35 24.88
C GLY A 523 -12.64 5.86 24.26
N PHE A 524 -11.53 5.82 25.01
CA PHE A 524 -10.24 5.36 24.46
C PHE A 524 -10.24 3.87 24.02
N TRP A 525 -11.13 3.08 24.59
CA TRP A 525 -11.21 1.62 24.36
C TRP A 525 -12.19 1.20 23.26
N GLU A 526 -13.07 2.07 22.79
CA GLU A 526 -13.90 1.80 21.60
C GLU A 526 -13.12 1.94 20.28
N GLY A 527 -11.88 2.39 20.36
CA GLY A 527 -11.04 2.77 19.21
C GLY A 527 -10.54 1.66 18.32
N ASN A 528 -10.54 0.40 18.75
CA ASN A 528 -10.08 -0.73 17.93
C ASN A 528 -11.17 -1.31 17.00
N LEU A 529 -12.35 -0.69 16.97
CA LEU A 529 -13.48 -1.18 16.17
C LEU A 529 -13.75 -0.24 14.99
N VAL A 530 -13.81 -0.80 13.80
CA VAL A 530 -14.31 -0.14 12.59
C VAL A 530 -15.62 -0.80 12.20
N ASN A 531 -16.70 -0.04 12.19
CA ASN A 531 -18.06 -0.57 11.99
C ASN A 531 -18.43 -1.73 12.94
N GLY A 532 -17.89 -1.71 14.18
CA GLY A 532 -18.13 -2.76 15.16
C GLY A 532 -17.26 -4.02 15.00
N VAL A 533 -16.31 -4.01 14.08
CA VAL A 533 -15.37 -5.11 13.81
C VAL A 533 -13.97 -4.71 14.30
N GLN A 534 -13.30 -5.63 14.97
CA GLN A 534 -11.93 -5.43 15.44
C GLN A 534 -10.97 -5.32 14.24
N VAL A 535 -10.05 -4.35 14.32
CA VAL A 535 -9.04 -4.16 13.27
C VAL A 535 -7.89 -5.15 13.45
N ASN A 536 -7.58 -5.87 12.40
CA ASN A 536 -6.41 -6.73 12.31
C ASN A 536 -5.20 -5.89 11.85
N CYS A 537 -4.23 -5.73 12.73
CA CYS A 537 -2.97 -5.03 12.47
C CYS A 537 -1.78 -5.99 12.26
N ASP A 538 -2.03 -7.29 12.12
CA ASP A 538 -1.00 -8.28 11.88
C ASP A 538 -0.55 -8.22 10.42
N VAL A 539 0.50 -7.45 10.17
CA VAL A 539 1.13 -7.33 8.86
C VAL A 539 2.17 -8.43 8.73
N LEU A 540 2.02 -9.27 7.71
CA LEU A 540 3.04 -10.28 7.38
C LEU A 540 4.31 -9.62 6.86
N ARG A 541 4.15 -8.61 5.97
CA ARG A 541 5.28 -7.91 5.36
C ARG A 541 4.93 -6.52 4.85
N ARG A 542 5.98 -5.68 4.82
CA ARG A 542 5.99 -4.35 4.23
C ARG A 542 6.97 -4.32 3.05
N TYR A 543 6.54 -3.77 1.90
CA TYR A 543 7.40 -3.54 0.72
C TYR A 543 7.61 -2.04 0.56
N ILE A 544 8.88 -1.64 0.54
CA ILE A 544 9.31 -0.24 0.64
C ILE A 544 10.07 0.22 -0.60
N GLY A 545 10.17 1.54 -0.78
CA GLY A 545 11.08 2.18 -1.74
C GLY A 545 10.46 2.52 -3.09
N TYR A 546 9.16 2.29 -3.28
CA TYR A 546 8.40 2.88 -4.38
C TYR A 546 7.80 4.23 -3.94
N CYS A 547 7.34 5.04 -4.87
CA CYS A 547 6.65 6.29 -4.62
C CYS A 547 5.21 6.21 -5.12
N ASN A 548 4.24 6.61 -4.27
CA ASN A 548 2.82 6.61 -4.59
C ASN A 548 2.15 7.84 -3.97
N VAL A 549 2.34 9.01 -4.60
CA VAL A 549 1.85 10.31 -4.10
C VAL A 549 1.22 11.17 -5.19
N GLN A 550 1.37 10.79 -6.47
CA GLN A 550 0.90 11.62 -7.59
C GLN A 550 -0.44 11.15 -8.16
N THR A 551 -0.72 9.83 -8.15
CA THR A 551 -1.94 9.26 -8.73
C THR A 551 -2.64 8.31 -7.77
N ASP A 552 -3.98 8.26 -7.81
CA ASP A 552 -4.85 7.42 -6.98
C ASP A 552 -5.15 6.03 -7.59
N ILE A 553 -4.49 5.66 -8.70
CA ILE A 553 -4.79 4.44 -9.47
C ILE A 553 -3.63 3.45 -9.52
N LYS A 554 -2.64 3.63 -8.65
CA LYS A 554 -1.43 2.82 -8.65
C LYS A 554 -1.68 1.41 -8.15
N GLU A 555 -1.27 0.42 -8.94
CA GLU A 555 -1.47 -0.99 -8.67
C GLU A 555 -0.22 -1.66 -8.07
N ALA A 556 -0.48 -2.64 -7.20
CA ALA A 556 0.47 -3.65 -6.77
C ALA A 556 -0.11 -5.03 -7.04
N ALA A 557 0.73 -5.98 -7.46
CA ALA A 557 0.30 -7.31 -7.84
C ALA A 557 1.26 -8.40 -7.35
N PHE A 558 0.70 -9.61 -7.14
CA PHE A 558 1.51 -10.81 -6.99
C PHE A 558 2.08 -11.24 -8.34
N PHE A 559 3.32 -11.67 -8.35
CA PHE A 559 4.03 -12.09 -9.55
C PHE A 559 4.77 -13.41 -9.35
N GLY A 560 4.74 -14.26 -10.38
CA GLY A 560 5.44 -15.52 -10.39
C GLY A 560 4.65 -16.67 -9.78
N LYS A 561 5.23 -17.88 -9.89
CA LYS A 561 4.62 -19.10 -9.36
C LYS A 561 4.50 -19.03 -7.84
N ASN A 562 3.33 -19.39 -7.31
CA ASN A 562 3.02 -19.36 -5.88
C ASN A 562 3.23 -17.96 -5.27
N ASP A 563 3.00 -16.92 -6.07
CA ASP A 563 3.10 -15.54 -5.62
C ASP A 563 4.50 -15.20 -5.05
N ALA A 564 5.56 -15.72 -5.67
CA ALA A 564 6.92 -15.63 -5.15
C ALA A 564 7.46 -14.20 -5.09
N TYR A 565 6.89 -13.28 -5.86
CA TYR A 565 7.30 -11.88 -5.95
C TYR A 565 6.09 -10.96 -5.80
N ILE A 566 6.38 -9.74 -5.38
CA ILE A 566 5.46 -8.61 -5.42
C ILE A 566 5.98 -7.61 -6.45
N ILE A 567 5.09 -7.02 -7.23
CA ILE A 567 5.41 -5.97 -8.19
C ILE A 567 4.48 -4.79 -8.00
N ALA A 568 4.99 -3.57 -8.14
CA ALA A 568 4.19 -2.35 -8.13
C ALA A 568 4.76 -1.29 -9.05
N GLY A 569 3.88 -0.43 -9.55
CA GLY A 569 4.24 0.78 -10.24
C GLY A 569 4.68 1.88 -9.27
N SER A 570 5.47 2.84 -9.75
CA SER A 570 6.03 3.93 -8.96
C SER A 570 5.99 5.25 -9.73
N ASP A 571 5.95 6.37 -8.99
CA ASP A 571 5.93 7.74 -9.56
C ASP A 571 7.25 8.16 -10.20
N ASP A 572 8.29 7.36 -10.06
CA ASP A 572 9.59 7.57 -10.71
C ASP A 572 9.73 6.86 -12.07
N GLY A 573 8.61 6.42 -12.65
CA GLY A 573 8.57 5.72 -13.93
C GLY A 573 9.01 4.27 -13.89
N ARG A 574 9.24 3.69 -12.70
CA ARG A 574 9.69 2.31 -12.55
C ARG A 574 8.59 1.37 -12.10
N ALA A 575 8.69 0.12 -12.55
CA ALA A 575 8.04 -1.01 -11.91
C ALA A 575 9.07 -1.72 -11.02
N LEU A 576 8.80 -1.76 -9.72
CA LEU A 576 9.67 -2.38 -8.72
C LEU A 576 9.21 -3.80 -8.42
N VAL A 577 10.16 -4.72 -8.28
CA VAL A 577 9.89 -6.15 -8.02
C VAL A 577 10.62 -6.57 -6.75
N TRP A 578 9.87 -7.02 -5.75
CA TRP A 578 10.41 -7.55 -4.49
C TRP A 578 10.24 -9.06 -4.42
N ASP A 579 11.18 -9.72 -3.77
CA ASP A 579 10.99 -11.09 -3.29
C ASP A 579 9.96 -11.06 -2.15
N LYS A 580 8.87 -11.83 -2.28
CA LYS A 580 7.78 -11.81 -1.31
C LYS A 580 8.24 -12.25 0.08
N ALA A 581 9.07 -13.29 0.14
CA ALA A 581 9.47 -13.90 1.42
C ALA A 581 10.49 -13.06 2.19
N THR A 582 11.33 -12.28 1.51
CA THR A 582 12.38 -11.47 2.15
C THR A 582 12.08 -9.97 2.19
N GLY A 583 11.18 -9.48 1.30
CA GLY A 583 10.96 -8.05 1.11
C GLY A 583 12.12 -7.33 0.40
N GLU A 584 13.14 -8.08 -0.06
CA GLU A 584 14.26 -7.49 -0.79
C GLU A 584 13.85 -7.10 -2.21
N LEU A 585 14.32 -5.93 -2.66
CA LEU A 585 14.14 -5.48 -4.03
C LEU A 585 15.02 -6.34 -4.97
N VAL A 586 14.37 -7.04 -5.89
CA VAL A 586 15.00 -7.98 -6.84
C VAL A 586 15.28 -7.31 -8.18
N ASN A 587 14.40 -6.41 -8.61
CA ASN A 587 14.53 -5.70 -9.87
C ASN A 587 13.83 -4.33 -9.81
N ALA A 588 14.31 -3.38 -10.61
CA ALA A 588 13.72 -2.07 -10.83
C ALA A 588 13.74 -1.81 -12.35
N ILE A 589 12.56 -1.84 -12.96
CA ILE A 589 12.38 -1.81 -14.41
C ILE A 589 11.93 -0.40 -14.80
N GLU A 590 12.65 0.28 -15.69
CA GLU A 590 12.22 1.57 -16.25
C GLU A 590 11.08 1.31 -17.24
N ALA A 591 9.85 1.53 -16.78
CA ALA A 591 8.64 1.06 -17.45
C ALA A 591 7.79 2.18 -18.05
N ASP A 592 8.02 3.42 -17.68
CA ASP A 592 7.35 4.62 -18.23
C ASP A 592 8.33 5.79 -18.15
N ALA A 593 8.12 6.85 -18.91
CA ALA A 593 8.95 8.05 -18.83
C ALA A 593 8.69 8.84 -17.53
N ASP A 594 7.46 8.77 -17.01
CA ASP A 594 7.02 9.53 -15.84
C ASP A 594 6.50 8.63 -14.73
N ILE A 595 5.30 8.05 -14.87
CA ILE A 595 4.59 7.32 -13.81
C ILE A 595 4.12 5.97 -14.33
N VAL A 596 4.35 4.90 -13.57
CA VAL A 596 3.73 3.60 -13.81
C VAL A 596 2.53 3.43 -12.90
N ASN A 597 1.33 3.30 -13.47
CA ASN A 597 0.09 3.10 -12.73
C ASN A 597 -0.32 1.63 -12.66
N CYS A 598 -0.27 0.93 -13.80
CA CYS A 598 -0.71 -0.46 -13.90
C CYS A 598 0.44 -1.43 -14.06
N VAL A 599 0.34 -2.54 -13.35
CA VAL A 599 1.24 -3.69 -13.46
C VAL A 599 0.40 -4.97 -13.48
N GLN A 600 0.40 -5.68 -14.61
CA GLN A 600 -0.43 -6.87 -14.80
C GLN A 600 0.42 -8.07 -15.25
N PRO A 601 0.76 -8.98 -14.33
CA PRO A 601 1.42 -10.22 -14.65
C PRO A 601 0.56 -11.08 -15.58
N HIS A 602 1.21 -11.71 -16.58
CA HIS A 602 0.54 -12.69 -17.43
C HIS A 602 0.16 -13.93 -16.61
N PRO A 603 -1.05 -14.49 -16.75
CA PRO A 603 -1.52 -15.58 -15.90
C PRO A 603 -0.68 -16.87 -15.99
N TYR A 604 0.05 -17.09 -17.08
CA TYR A 604 0.79 -18.34 -17.32
C TYR A 604 2.25 -18.14 -17.69
N ASP A 605 2.57 -17.12 -18.49
CA ASP A 605 3.92 -16.88 -19.01
C ASP A 605 4.73 -15.98 -18.07
N ALA A 606 6.06 -16.08 -18.12
CA ALA A 606 6.96 -15.16 -17.45
C ALA A 606 6.97 -13.78 -18.16
N CYS A 607 5.79 -13.19 -18.29
CA CYS A 607 5.54 -11.92 -18.95
C CYS A 607 4.81 -10.97 -18.01
N LEU A 608 5.10 -9.69 -18.14
CA LEU A 608 4.49 -8.61 -17.41
C LEU A 608 4.02 -7.54 -18.40
N ALA A 609 2.81 -7.02 -18.24
CA ALA A 609 2.34 -5.83 -18.92
C ALA A 609 2.39 -4.64 -17.95
N THR A 610 2.88 -3.49 -18.41
CA THR A 610 2.88 -2.23 -17.66
C THR A 610 2.30 -1.10 -18.50
N SER A 611 1.65 -0.16 -17.82
CA SER A 611 1.16 1.09 -18.41
C SER A 611 1.17 2.21 -17.37
N GLY A 612 1.07 3.43 -17.86
CA GLY A 612 1.13 4.60 -17.01
C GLY A 612 0.62 5.86 -17.71
N ILE A 613 1.32 6.96 -17.51
CA ILE A 613 0.96 8.26 -18.12
C ILE A 613 1.21 8.27 -19.62
N GLU A 614 2.21 7.54 -20.10
CA GLU A 614 2.39 7.39 -21.54
C GLU A 614 1.23 6.60 -22.15
N ASN A 615 0.96 6.85 -23.42
CA ASN A 615 -0.09 6.18 -24.20
C ASN A 615 0.31 4.78 -24.70
N VAL A 616 1.39 4.22 -24.17
CA VAL A 616 2.01 2.96 -24.61
C VAL A 616 1.91 1.90 -23.50
N ILE A 617 1.54 0.68 -23.89
CA ILE A 617 1.62 -0.49 -23.01
C ILE A 617 2.92 -1.23 -23.34
N ARG A 618 3.72 -1.56 -22.33
CA ARG A 618 4.96 -2.32 -22.51
C ARG A 618 4.81 -3.74 -22.01
N LEU A 619 5.26 -4.69 -22.83
CA LEU A 619 5.34 -6.12 -22.48
C LEU A 619 6.80 -6.48 -22.17
N TRP A 620 6.99 -7.07 -20.99
CA TRP A 620 8.31 -7.42 -20.45
C TRP A 620 8.44 -8.93 -20.39
N THR A 621 9.50 -9.46 -21.00
CA THR A 621 9.81 -10.89 -20.99
C THR A 621 11.28 -11.13 -20.63
N PRO A 622 11.61 -12.32 -20.10
CA PRO A 622 12.99 -12.67 -19.83
C PRO A 622 13.79 -12.84 -21.13
N THR A 623 14.92 -12.19 -21.22
CA THR A 623 15.83 -12.29 -22.38
C THR A 623 17.07 -13.12 -22.06
N SER A 624 17.77 -13.61 -23.10
CA SER A 624 19.06 -14.33 -22.98
C SER A 624 20.24 -13.46 -22.61
N GLY A 625 20.05 -12.13 -22.50
CA GLY A 625 21.08 -11.16 -22.16
C GLY A 625 21.61 -11.28 -20.72
N LYS A 626 22.63 -10.48 -20.40
CA LYS A 626 23.13 -10.35 -19.02
C LYS A 626 22.04 -9.76 -18.13
N GLU A 627 22.08 -10.13 -16.85
CA GLU A 627 21.28 -9.46 -15.83
C GLU A 627 21.64 -7.97 -15.82
N THR A 628 20.65 -7.11 -15.89
CA THR A 628 20.79 -5.65 -15.78
C THR A 628 20.07 -5.18 -14.55
N ILE A 629 20.50 -5.68 -13.44
CA ILE A 629 20.01 -5.20 -12.15
C ILE A 629 20.86 -3.96 -11.84
N PRO A 630 20.23 -2.89 -11.39
CA PRO A 630 20.98 -1.79 -10.80
C PRO A 630 21.89 -2.30 -9.68
N THR A 631 23.05 -1.72 -9.54
CA THR A 631 23.96 -2.05 -8.43
C THR A 631 23.26 -1.76 -7.10
N LYS A 632 23.76 -2.36 -6.01
CA LYS A 632 23.17 -2.09 -4.68
C LYS A 632 23.21 -0.60 -4.31
N ASP A 633 24.23 0.13 -4.77
CA ASP A 633 24.34 1.56 -4.54
C ASP A 633 23.28 2.34 -5.33
N GLU A 634 23.07 2.02 -6.61
CA GLU A 634 22.00 2.60 -7.45
C GLU A 634 20.61 2.29 -6.90
N LEU A 635 20.38 1.06 -6.43
CA LEU A 635 19.09 0.72 -5.78
C LEU A 635 18.87 1.55 -4.52
N GLU A 636 19.90 1.71 -3.66
CA GLU A 636 19.80 2.52 -2.45
C GLU A 636 19.49 4.00 -2.78
N GLU A 637 20.09 4.53 -3.84
CA GLU A 637 19.81 5.88 -4.33
C GLU A 637 18.37 6.04 -4.83
N ILE A 638 17.86 5.09 -5.63
CA ILE A 638 16.47 5.06 -6.12
C ILE A 638 15.50 5.05 -4.95
N LEU A 639 15.68 4.12 -4.01
CA LEU A 639 14.79 3.97 -2.86
C LEU A 639 14.79 5.23 -1.97
N THR A 640 15.98 5.83 -1.75
CA THR A 640 16.09 7.05 -0.95
C THR A 640 15.44 8.25 -1.63
N LYS A 641 15.60 8.38 -2.95
CA LYS A 641 14.97 9.45 -3.73
C LYS A 641 13.44 9.34 -3.67
N ASN A 642 12.89 8.14 -3.89
CA ASN A 642 11.46 7.89 -3.84
C ASN A 642 10.87 8.21 -2.46
N GLN A 643 11.56 7.82 -1.38
CA GLN A 643 11.13 8.16 -0.03
C GLN A 643 11.17 9.66 0.25
N THR A 644 12.23 10.34 -0.18
CA THR A 644 12.32 11.80 -0.02
C THR A 644 11.14 12.50 -0.73
N GLN A 645 10.75 12.02 -1.91
CA GLN A 645 9.59 12.56 -2.62
C GLN A 645 8.28 12.33 -1.84
N MET A 646 8.12 11.17 -1.21
CA MET A 646 6.96 10.90 -0.34
C MET A 646 6.94 11.83 0.88
N ASP A 647 8.08 12.03 1.53
CA ASP A 647 8.22 12.89 2.71
C ASP A 647 7.98 14.36 2.38
N ASP A 648 8.49 14.87 1.24
CA ASP A 648 8.30 16.24 0.79
C ASP A 648 6.81 16.57 0.51
N VAL A 649 6.06 15.64 -0.07
CA VAL A 649 4.61 15.80 -0.28
C VAL A 649 3.87 15.79 1.06
N ALA A 650 4.29 14.97 2.01
CA ALA A 650 3.73 14.96 3.36
C ALA A 650 3.93 16.30 4.10
N GLU A 651 5.08 16.97 3.90
CA GLU A 651 5.37 18.28 4.48
C GLU A 651 4.71 19.46 3.73
N SER A 652 4.61 19.38 2.38
CA SER A 652 4.19 20.50 1.54
C SER A 652 2.67 20.75 1.53
N VAL A 653 1.87 19.86 2.05
CA VAL A 653 0.40 20.08 2.18
C VAL A 653 0.05 21.08 3.30
N GLU A 654 1.02 21.47 4.14
CA GLU A 654 0.88 22.70 4.96
C GLU A 654 1.00 23.99 4.16
N GLY A 655 1.57 23.93 2.96
CA GLY A 655 1.83 25.07 2.09
C GLY A 655 1.30 24.89 0.68
N SER A 656 -0.02 25.07 0.48
CA SER A 656 -0.61 25.59 -0.76
C SER A 656 -0.41 24.80 -2.07
N MET A 657 -1.51 24.60 -2.78
CA MET A 657 -1.71 24.32 -4.22
C MET A 657 -0.65 24.94 -5.19
N HIS A 658 0.20 25.81 -4.71
CA HIS A 658 1.24 26.54 -5.46
C HIS A 658 2.46 25.70 -5.85
N ASN A 659 2.77 24.63 -5.09
CA ASN A 659 3.95 23.80 -5.41
C ASN A 659 3.64 22.72 -6.45
N MET A 660 2.40 22.27 -6.55
CA MET A 660 1.98 21.34 -7.59
C MET A 660 2.12 21.97 -8.98
N VAL A 661 1.77 23.25 -9.11
CA VAL A 661 1.95 24.04 -10.34
C VAL A 661 3.44 24.21 -10.70
N ARG A 662 4.34 24.26 -9.73
CA ARG A 662 5.77 24.49 -9.98
C ARG A 662 6.51 23.25 -10.47
N LEU A 663 6.11 22.04 -10.06
CA LEU A 663 6.62 20.78 -10.59
C LEU A 663 6.20 20.55 -12.04
N VAL A 664 4.97 20.90 -12.38
CA VAL A 664 4.44 20.84 -13.74
C VAL A 664 5.17 21.83 -14.68
N PHE A 665 5.57 23.01 -14.18
CA PHE A 665 6.33 23.99 -14.97
C PHE A 665 7.79 23.63 -15.21
N GLN A 666 8.39 22.76 -14.44
CA GLN A 666 9.78 22.32 -14.62
C GLN A 666 9.96 21.16 -15.60
N ALA A 667 8.92 20.37 -15.83
CA ALA A 667 9.00 19.14 -16.64
C ALA A 667 8.83 19.36 -18.16
N GLY A 668 8.42 20.51 -18.64
CA GLY A 668 8.36 20.85 -20.09
C GLY A 668 7.49 19.94 -20.97
N GLY A 669 6.66 19.13 -20.37
CA GLY A 669 5.73 18.21 -21.04
C GLY A 669 4.33 18.80 -21.24
N ASP A 670 3.56 18.19 -22.10
CA ASP A 670 2.23 18.62 -22.50
C ASP A 670 1.30 18.78 -21.26
N HIS A 671 1.11 20.02 -20.85
CA HIS A 671 0.53 20.39 -19.55
C HIS A 671 -0.90 19.87 -19.33
N GLN A 672 -1.62 19.54 -20.38
CA GLN A 672 -3.01 19.13 -20.31
C GLN A 672 -3.16 17.66 -19.86
N ALA A 673 -2.29 16.78 -20.34
CA ALA A 673 -2.34 15.35 -20.01
C ALA A 673 -1.97 15.07 -18.54
N ILE A 674 -0.96 15.77 -18.00
CA ILE A 674 -0.51 15.58 -16.61
C ILE A 674 -1.56 16.10 -15.62
N GLN A 675 -2.21 17.22 -15.95
CA GLN A 675 -3.24 17.80 -15.09
C GLN A 675 -4.50 16.92 -15.02
N GLU A 676 -4.89 16.29 -16.12
CA GLU A 676 -6.04 15.38 -16.16
C GLU A 676 -5.77 14.07 -15.42
N CYS A 677 -4.56 13.50 -15.53
CA CYS A 677 -4.18 12.30 -14.76
C CYS A 677 -3.95 12.56 -13.27
N ALA A 678 -3.45 13.73 -12.88
CA ALA A 678 -3.24 14.08 -11.47
C ALA A 678 -4.54 14.41 -10.72
N THR A 679 -5.59 14.80 -11.43
CA THR A 679 -6.93 15.05 -10.87
C THR A 679 -7.82 13.80 -10.90
N SER A 680 -7.38 12.75 -11.55
CA SER A 680 -8.02 11.43 -11.56
C SER A 680 -7.52 10.54 -10.44
#